data_5c83e264b043b56846c4932a3083c460
#
_entry.id   5c83e264b043b56846c4932a3083c460
#
_cell.length_a   1.000
_cell.length_b   1.000
_cell.length_c   1.000
_cell.angle_alpha   90.00
_cell.angle_beta   90.00
_cell.angle_gamma   90.00
#
_symmetry.space_group_name_H-M   'P 1'
#
loop_
_entity.id
_entity.type
_entity.pdbx_description
1 polymer ?
#
loop_
_entity_poly.entity_id
_entity_poly.type
_entity_poly.pdbx_seq_one_letter_code
_entity_poly.pdbx_strand_id
1 'polypeptide(L)'
;MRGVLIAAVLCLAVMGVSAQNEYEAVRKARAANKSVYGLRSMADGEHYTVNKGTRIVRCAYADARDTATIVKARFPMRDYAFSPDERSCVFADSRSVRPIYRHSYTADYWLCDADGDSRKILDAVRDVAFSPDGSRLAYSRDNDLYLYETATGISTRITDDGAWNGVINGTSDWVYEEEYGFTRAYAFSADGRQIAYLRFDESRVPTFEMMRYDGSLYNRAYSFKYPKAGDANSVVSLWVYDIATGRKSLVDTGANTDQYIFNLSWTPADELCFYRVNRLQNHFEVVLQRNDGTQKVIYDERSPRYVERPDASTITFIDARRFVVREETTGFMHLYLHDVERGRLHAVTSGEWEVAGLVGFDGKRLYYLSTEQSPLCRDLYSVALSGKGKRRLTASEGFCTVQPSKGMRYYVQTTSNATTPNVVTVHRNDGSTIDTLADSRKRVAAVGQWPVKKFSQFVTERGDTLNFYIQLPADFDAAKRYPVLLTQYSGPGSQQVRNRWSLDWEDAMAAKGYIVACCDGRGTGGRGESFKKQTYRNLGRLETEDQLSFARYMAALPYVDAERIGIYGWSYGGFMALNCALHGGGLFRMAVAVAPVTSWRYYDTIYTEIYNGLPQDNAAGYDDNSPIAHADKLSPRTRLLIIHGTADDNVHFQNTIEICRALNKAGKQYDMMVYPDQNHSMLPDCTSAIRQKMIDYTSEHL
;
A
#
# COMPACT_ATOMS: atom_id res chain seq x y z
N MET A 1 47.91 -3.26 -31.62
CA MET A 1 46.44 -3.07 -31.62
C MET A 1 45.65 -4.18 -30.89
N ARG A 2 46.10 -5.43 -30.81
CA ARG A 2 45.37 -6.51 -30.09
C ARG A 2 45.43 -6.36 -28.54
N GLY A 3 46.47 -5.78 -27.97
CA GLY A 3 46.61 -5.61 -26.50
C GLY A 3 45.69 -4.53 -25.90
N VAL A 4 45.39 -3.47 -26.65
CA VAL A 4 44.52 -2.36 -26.17
C VAL A 4 43.05 -2.75 -26.19
N LEU A 5 42.62 -3.58 -27.16
CA LEU A 5 41.25 -4.07 -27.21
C LEU A 5 40.93 -5.04 -26.04
N ILE A 6 41.92 -5.87 -25.65
CA ILE A 6 41.74 -6.82 -24.55
C ILE A 6 41.65 -6.08 -23.22
N ALA A 7 42.45 -5.00 -23.01
CA ALA A 7 42.36 -4.20 -21.80
C ALA A 7 41.07 -3.41 -21.68
N ALA A 8 40.53 -2.87 -22.79
CA ALA A 8 39.24 -2.16 -22.79
C ALA A 8 38.05 -3.12 -22.56
N VAL A 9 38.08 -4.33 -23.12
CA VAL A 9 37.05 -5.35 -22.87
C VAL A 9 37.11 -5.89 -21.44
N LEU A 10 38.34 -6.06 -20.88
CA LEU A 10 38.50 -6.45 -19.46
C LEU A 10 38.04 -5.35 -18.51
N CYS A 11 38.30 -4.06 -18.79
CA CYS A 11 37.82 -2.96 -17.96
C CYS A 11 36.29 -2.84 -18.02
N LEU A 12 35.66 -3.01 -19.18
CA LEU A 12 34.18 -3.01 -19.29
C LEU A 12 33.55 -4.23 -18.59
N ALA A 13 34.16 -5.39 -18.68
CA ALA A 13 33.70 -6.59 -17.99
C ALA A 13 33.88 -6.48 -16.47
N VAL A 14 34.98 -5.85 -15.99
CA VAL A 14 35.24 -5.61 -14.57
C VAL A 14 34.27 -4.57 -14.00
N MET A 15 33.93 -3.50 -14.76
CA MET A 15 32.92 -2.53 -14.33
C MET A 15 31.52 -3.17 -14.23
N GLY A 16 31.11 -3.97 -15.21
CA GLY A 16 29.82 -4.67 -15.17
C GLY A 16 29.73 -5.71 -14.04
N VAL A 17 30.80 -6.45 -13.78
CA VAL A 17 30.87 -7.40 -12.67
C VAL A 17 30.86 -6.69 -11.31
N SER A 18 31.48 -5.50 -11.20
CA SER A 18 31.45 -4.70 -9.98
C SER A 18 30.02 -4.21 -9.65
N ALA A 19 29.31 -3.63 -10.61
CA ALA A 19 27.94 -3.15 -10.42
C ALA A 19 26.96 -4.27 -10.02
N GLN A 20 27.06 -5.43 -10.67
CA GLN A 20 26.26 -6.60 -10.37
C GLN A 20 26.54 -7.17 -8.97
N ASN A 21 27.80 -7.11 -8.52
CA ASN A 21 28.20 -7.52 -7.18
C ASN A 21 27.62 -6.60 -6.08
N GLU A 22 27.56 -5.29 -6.32
CA GLU A 22 27.04 -4.32 -5.36
C GLU A 22 25.54 -4.46 -5.17
N TYR A 23 24.78 -4.58 -6.28
CA TYR A 23 23.32 -4.84 -6.19
C TYR A 23 23.02 -6.20 -5.55
N GLU A 24 23.80 -7.22 -5.88
CA GLU A 24 23.67 -8.54 -5.26
C GLU A 24 23.95 -8.49 -3.75
N ALA A 25 24.91 -7.69 -3.31
CA ALA A 25 25.17 -7.44 -1.89
C ALA A 25 23.98 -6.73 -1.21
N VAL A 26 23.39 -5.71 -1.85
CA VAL A 26 22.17 -5.05 -1.37
C VAL A 26 21.03 -6.08 -1.23
N ARG A 27 20.82 -6.92 -2.23
CA ARG A 27 19.81 -7.98 -2.22
C ARG A 27 20.03 -8.97 -1.08
N LYS A 28 21.27 -9.38 -0.83
CA LYS A 28 21.64 -10.25 0.31
C LYS A 28 21.40 -9.57 1.65
N ALA A 29 21.73 -8.28 1.78
CA ALA A 29 21.50 -7.52 3.01
C ALA A 29 19.99 -7.35 3.28
N ARG A 30 19.18 -7.08 2.26
CA ARG A 30 17.71 -7.07 2.38
C ARG A 30 17.17 -8.42 2.86
N ALA A 31 17.68 -9.53 2.32
CA ALA A 31 17.29 -10.87 2.74
C ALA A 31 17.76 -11.22 4.16
N ALA A 32 18.87 -10.63 4.61
CA ALA A 32 19.39 -10.75 5.98
C ALA A 32 18.59 -9.94 7.00
N ASN A 33 17.91 -8.87 6.56
CA ASN A 33 17.06 -8.01 7.40
C ASN A 33 15.72 -8.67 7.67
N LYS A 34 15.64 -9.43 8.74
CA LYS A 34 14.45 -10.22 9.08
C LYS A 34 13.32 -9.36 9.64
N SER A 35 12.11 -9.78 9.31
CA SER A 35 10.86 -9.31 9.89
C SER A 35 9.98 -10.51 10.17
N VAL A 36 9.04 -10.37 11.09
CA VAL A 36 7.99 -11.36 11.31
C VAL A 36 6.74 -10.87 10.57
N TYR A 37 6.38 -11.57 9.50
CA TYR A 37 5.19 -11.27 8.71
C TYR A 37 4.11 -12.34 8.91
N GLY A 38 2.85 -11.94 8.73
CA GLY A 38 1.70 -12.86 8.74
C GLY A 38 1.47 -13.52 10.10
N LEU A 39 1.91 -12.88 11.17
CA LEU A 39 1.56 -13.25 12.53
C LEU A 39 0.07 -13.04 12.74
N ARG A 40 -0.62 -14.07 13.25
CA ARG A 40 -2.04 -14.01 13.60
C ARG A 40 -2.22 -14.38 15.05
N SER A 41 -2.70 -13.42 15.86
CA SER A 41 -3.02 -13.70 17.25
C SER A 41 -4.15 -14.72 17.33
N MET A 42 -4.01 -15.68 18.23
CA MET A 42 -5.06 -16.63 18.58
C MET A 42 -6.11 -15.99 19.50
N ALA A 43 -7.25 -16.66 19.63
CA ALA A 43 -8.39 -16.17 20.40
C ALA A 43 -8.09 -15.95 21.88
N ASP A 44 -7.16 -16.71 22.44
CA ASP A 44 -6.73 -16.62 23.83
C ASP A 44 -5.88 -15.36 24.13
N GLY A 45 -5.32 -14.70 23.09
CA GLY A 45 -4.41 -13.57 23.23
C GLY A 45 -3.05 -13.92 23.85
N GLU A 46 -2.78 -15.18 24.14
CA GLU A 46 -1.52 -15.70 24.70
C GLU A 46 -0.62 -16.31 23.62
N HIS A 47 -1.23 -16.75 22.51
CA HIS A 47 -0.54 -17.41 21.40
C HIS A 47 -0.76 -16.68 20.08
N TYR A 48 0.13 -16.91 19.14
CA TYR A 48 0.01 -16.50 17.76
C TYR A 48 0.43 -17.63 16.82
N THR A 49 -0.02 -17.56 15.58
CA THR A 49 0.35 -18.51 14.54
C THR A 49 1.16 -17.83 13.43
N VAL A 50 2.05 -18.61 12.81
CA VAL A 50 2.87 -18.19 11.66
C VAL A 50 2.84 -19.29 10.60
N ASN A 51 2.59 -18.90 9.35
CA ASN A 51 2.72 -19.78 8.19
C ASN A 51 4.22 -19.98 7.85
N LYS A 52 4.67 -21.22 7.89
CA LYS A 52 6.03 -21.67 7.52
C LYS A 52 6.03 -22.50 6.21
N GLY A 53 5.19 -22.11 5.26
CA GLY A 53 5.02 -22.79 3.97
C GLY A 53 4.09 -23.99 4.08
N THR A 54 4.61 -25.16 4.38
CA THR A 54 3.80 -26.40 4.52
C THR A 54 3.29 -26.63 5.95
N ARG A 55 3.55 -25.72 6.88
CA ARG A 55 3.15 -25.86 8.29
C ARG A 55 2.65 -24.53 8.83
N ILE A 56 1.63 -24.59 9.69
CA ILE A 56 1.26 -23.49 10.58
C ILE A 56 1.81 -23.83 11.96
N VAL A 57 2.61 -22.91 12.50
CA VAL A 57 3.25 -23.06 13.80
C VAL A 57 2.57 -22.09 14.77
N ARG A 58 2.08 -22.61 15.89
CA ARG A 58 1.66 -21.85 17.06
C ARG A 58 2.89 -21.49 17.90
N CYS A 59 2.96 -20.27 18.39
CA CYS A 59 4.00 -19.76 19.27
C CYS A 59 3.35 -19.02 20.45
N ALA A 60 3.93 -19.12 21.65
CA ALA A 60 3.49 -18.31 22.78
C ALA A 60 4.15 -16.93 22.75
N TYR A 61 3.42 -15.88 23.13
CA TYR A 61 4.00 -14.54 23.31
C TYR A 61 4.94 -14.49 24.51
N ALA A 62 4.63 -15.23 25.58
CA ALA A 62 5.39 -15.19 26.82
C ALA A 62 6.71 -15.99 26.77
N ASP A 63 6.84 -16.96 25.90
CA ASP A 63 8.06 -17.78 25.72
C ASP A 63 8.20 -18.19 24.24
N ALA A 64 9.14 -17.59 23.53
CA ALA A 64 9.39 -17.88 22.11
C ALA A 64 9.84 -19.33 21.83
N ARG A 65 10.22 -20.10 22.88
CA ARG A 65 10.57 -21.53 22.76
C ARG A 65 9.34 -22.45 22.81
N ASP A 66 8.22 -21.98 23.38
CA ASP A 66 6.95 -22.70 23.33
C ASP A 66 6.34 -22.62 21.94
N THR A 67 6.66 -23.61 21.13
CA THR A 67 6.18 -23.68 19.74
C THR A 67 5.64 -25.07 19.43
N ALA A 68 4.53 -25.11 18.68
CA ALA A 68 3.94 -26.38 18.23
C ALA A 68 3.49 -26.24 16.75
N THR A 69 3.73 -27.27 15.95
CA THR A 69 3.09 -27.39 14.65
C THR A 69 1.66 -27.86 14.82
N ILE A 70 0.69 -27.02 14.46
CA ILE A 70 -0.74 -27.29 14.64
C ILE A 70 -1.48 -27.63 13.33
N VAL A 71 -0.92 -27.26 12.17
CA VAL A 71 -1.42 -27.69 10.86
C VAL A 71 -0.23 -28.13 10.00
N LYS A 72 -0.40 -29.25 9.28
CA LYS A 72 0.56 -29.75 8.28
C LYS A 72 -0.17 -29.95 6.95
N ALA A 73 0.39 -29.41 5.88
CA ALA A 73 -0.07 -29.65 4.51
C ALA A 73 1.01 -30.35 3.67
N ARG A 74 0.59 -31.04 2.62
CA ARG A 74 1.49 -31.71 1.66
C ARG A 74 2.15 -30.74 0.67
N PHE A 75 1.71 -29.46 0.68
CA PHE A 75 2.14 -28.41 -0.23
C PHE A 75 2.15 -27.05 0.50
N PRO A 76 2.78 -26.01 -0.05
CA PRO A 76 2.79 -24.69 0.55
C PRO A 76 1.39 -24.06 0.58
N MET A 77 1.05 -23.45 1.70
CA MET A 77 -0.20 -22.71 1.91
C MET A 77 0.01 -21.24 1.57
N ARG A 78 -0.90 -20.66 0.77
CA ARG A 78 -0.88 -19.23 0.44
C ARG A 78 -1.45 -18.39 1.57
N ASP A 79 -2.61 -18.79 2.07
CA ASP A 79 -3.35 -18.11 3.12
C ASP A 79 -4.10 -19.16 3.97
N TYR A 80 -4.51 -18.79 5.20
CA TYR A 80 -5.24 -19.67 6.10
C TYR A 80 -6.15 -18.89 7.05
N ALA A 81 -7.18 -19.54 7.56
CA ALA A 81 -8.02 -19.04 8.64
C ALA A 81 -8.43 -20.18 9.56
N PHE A 82 -8.47 -19.92 10.87
CA PHE A 82 -9.03 -20.85 11.83
C PHE A 82 -10.53 -20.63 12.01
N SER A 83 -11.26 -21.71 12.33
CA SER A 83 -12.61 -21.61 12.86
C SER A 83 -12.60 -20.79 14.17
N PRO A 84 -13.74 -20.19 14.58
CA PRO A 84 -13.79 -19.38 15.81
C PRO A 84 -13.38 -20.10 17.09
N ASP A 85 -13.58 -21.42 17.16
CA ASP A 85 -13.12 -22.30 18.24
C ASP A 85 -11.66 -22.79 18.07
N GLU A 86 -11.00 -22.37 16.97
CA GLU A 86 -9.63 -22.70 16.59
C GLU A 86 -9.32 -24.20 16.41
N ARG A 87 -10.36 -25.06 16.30
CA ARG A 87 -10.21 -26.49 16.13
C ARG A 87 -10.06 -26.93 14.68
N SER A 88 -10.54 -26.12 13.74
CA SER A 88 -10.40 -26.37 12.30
C SER A 88 -9.68 -25.20 11.61
N CYS A 89 -9.03 -25.52 10.50
CA CYS A 89 -8.30 -24.52 9.71
C CYS A 89 -8.62 -24.69 8.22
N VAL A 90 -9.07 -23.63 7.57
CA VAL A 90 -9.17 -23.57 6.11
C VAL A 90 -7.94 -22.90 5.55
N PHE A 91 -7.38 -23.42 4.44
CA PHE A 91 -6.19 -22.85 3.81
C PHE A 91 -6.20 -23.00 2.28
N ALA A 92 -5.57 -22.04 1.59
CA ALA A 92 -5.44 -22.01 0.13
C ALA A 92 -4.16 -22.76 -0.32
N ASP A 93 -4.28 -23.61 -1.34
CA ASP A 93 -3.15 -24.29 -1.99
C ASP A 93 -2.39 -23.28 -2.87
N SER A 94 -1.14 -22.95 -2.51
CA SER A 94 -0.30 -22.01 -3.27
C SER A 94 -0.08 -22.43 -4.73
N ARG A 95 -0.15 -23.73 -5.05
CA ARG A 95 0.08 -24.25 -6.41
C ARG A 95 -1.10 -24.01 -7.34
N SER A 96 -2.30 -23.85 -6.78
CA SER A 96 -3.55 -23.62 -7.52
C SER A 96 -3.88 -22.13 -7.66
N VAL A 97 -3.08 -21.24 -7.07
CA VAL A 97 -3.32 -19.78 -7.12
C VAL A 97 -3.34 -19.28 -8.55
N ARG A 98 -4.43 -18.56 -8.88
CA ARG A 98 -4.60 -17.84 -10.14
C ARG A 98 -4.90 -16.38 -9.79
N PRO A 99 -3.95 -15.46 -10.00
CA PRO A 99 -4.19 -14.03 -9.78
C PRO A 99 -5.35 -13.53 -10.66
N ILE A 100 -6.18 -12.66 -10.10
CA ILE A 100 -7.22 -11.91 -10.82
C ILE A 100 -6.68 -10.50 -11.04
N TYR A 101 -6.47 -9.77 -9.95
CA TYR A 101 -5.87 -8.43 -9.90
C TYR A 101 -4.69 -8.42 -8.92
N ARG A 102 -4.31 -7.24 -8.44
CA ARG A 102 -3.15 -7.05 -7.57
C ARG A 102 -3.27 -7.81 -6.23
N HIS A 103 -4.44 -7.84 -5.64
CA HIS A 103 -4.68 -8.40 -4.30
C HIS A 103 -5.52 -9.66 -4.34
N SER A 104 -6.35 -9.83 -5.36
CA SER A 104 -7.27 -10.94 -5.51
C SER A 104 -6.71 -12.10 -6.31
N TYR A 105 -7.14 -13.29 -5.94
CA TYR A 105 -6.81 -14.55 -6.63
C TYR A 105 -7.89 -15.60 -6.38
N THR A 106 -7.99 -16.58 -7.25
CA THR A 106 -8.68 -17.85 -6.96
C THR A 106 -7.66 -18.91 -6.57
N ALA A 107 -8.10 -19.85 -5.74
CA ALA A 107 -7.32 -21.02 -5.37
C ALA A 107 -8.23 -22.19 -4.98
N ASP A 108 -7.66 -23.40 -4.91
CA ASP A 108 -8.29 -24.54 -4.27
C ASP A 108 -8.12 -24.44 -2.76
N TYR A 109 -9.19 -24.69 -2.03
CA TYR A 109 -9.18 -24.62 -0.56
C TYR A 109 -9.33 -25.97 0.10
N TRP A 110 -8.60 -26.13 1.17
CA TRP A 110 -8.54 -27.34 1.99
C TRP A 110 -9.00 -27.03 3.41
N LEU A 111 -9.70 -27.97 4.02
CA LEU A 111 -10.09 -27.92 5.43
C LEU A 111 -9.26 -28.96 6.19
N CYS A 112 -8.56 -28.50 7.21
CA CYS A 112 -7.91 -29.33 8.22
C CYS A 112 -8.81 -29.36 9.45
N ASP A 113 -9.17 -30.53 9.92
CA ASP A 113 -9.98 -30.71 11.13
C ASP A 113 -9.15 -30.76 12.42
N ALA A 114 -9.82 -30.97 13.54
CA ALA A 114 -9.20 -31.02 14.87
C ALA A 114 -8.21 -32.17 15.02
N ASP A 115 -8.35 -33.23 14.25
CA ASP A 115 -7.48 -34.44 14.29
C ASP A 115 -6.24 -34.27 13.41
N GLY A 116 -6.19 -33.19 12.64
CA GLY A 116 -5.07 -32.84 11.74
C GLY A 116 -5.21 -33.39 10.33
N ASP A 117 -6.34 -34.03 10.02
CA ASP A 117 -6.63 -34.55 8.69
C ASP A 117 -7.10 -33.40 7.75
N SER A 118 -6.52 -33.38 6.56
CA SER A 118 -6.81 -32.31 5.58
C SER A 118 -7.47 -32.88 4.34
N ARG A 119 -8.62 -32.31 3.96
CA ARG A 119 -9.35 -32.66 2.73
C ARG A 119 -9.60 -31.42 1.87
N LYS A 120 -9.58 -31.59 0.56
CA LYS A 120 -9.99 -30.55 -0.38
C LYS A 120 -11.49 -30.36 -0.30
N ILE A 121 -11.93 -29.10 -0.20
CA ILE A 121 -13.35 -28.77 -0.04
C ILE A 121 -13.90 -27.89 -1.15
N LEU A 122 -13.08 -27.00 -1.74
CA LEU A 122 -13.52 -26.05 -2.74
C LEU A 122 -12.47 -25.93 -3.85
N ASP A 123 -12.95 -25.72 -5.09
CA ASP A 123 -12.12 -25.56 -6.29
C ASP A 123 -12.25 -24.15 -6.84
N ALA A 124 -11.11 -23.53 -7.14
CA ALA A 124 -11.01 -22.24 -7.84
C ALA A 124 -11.93 -21.15 -7.27
N VAL A 125 -11.90 -20.95 -5.95
CA VAL A 125 -12.70 -19.96 -5.24
C VAL A 125 -11.84 -18.87 -4.62
N ARG A 126 -12.48 -17.78 -4.17
CA ARG A 126 -11.82 -16.66 -3.49
C ARG A 126 -12.57 -16.22 -2.23
N ASP A 127 -11.88 -15.47 -1.37
CA ASP A 127 -12.45 -14.78 -0.22
C ASP A 127 -13.17 -15.71 0.78
N VAL A 128 -12.59 -16.86 1.11
CA VAL A 128 -13.19 -17.86 2.00
C VAL A 128 -13.13 -17.40 3.46
N ALA A 129 -14.27 -17.45 4.18
CA ALA A 129 -14.34 -17.11 5.60
C ALA A 129 -15.33 -18.01 6.36
N PHE A 130 -14.98 -18.37 7.60
CA PHE A 130 -15.86 -19.11 8.51
C PHE A 130 -17.03 -18.24 8.99
N SER A 131 -18.19 -18.90 9.22
CA SER A 131 -19.26 -18.36 10.06
C SER A 131 -18.81 -18.25 11.52
N PRO A 132 -19.44 -17.41 12.36
CA PRO A 132 -19.08 -17.23 13.76
C PRO A 132 -19.18 -18.51 14.62
N ASP A 133 -19.99 -19.48 14.22
CA ASP A 133 -20.12 -20.79 14.87
C ASP A 133 -19.18 -21.86 14.28
N GLY A 134 -18.44 -21.53 13.20
CA GLY A 134 -17.53 -22.45 12.51
C GLY A 134 -18.21 -23.54 11.67
N SER A 135 -19.56 -23.59 11.64
CA SER A 135 -20.31 -24.63 10.95
C SER A 135 -20.36 -24.46 9.43
N ARG A 136 -20.06 -23.24 8.94
CA ARG A 136 -20.13 -22.88 7.52
C ARG A 136 -18.93 -22.07 7.08
N LEU A 137 -18.73 -22.07 5.75
CA LEU A 137 -17.80 -21.16 5.06
C LEU A 137 -18.58 -20.38 4.00
N ALA A 138 -18.45 -19.05 3.97
CA ALA A 138 -18.85 -18.27 2.81
C ALA A 138 -17.66 -18.10 1.86
N TYR A 139 -17.91 -18.03 0.56
CA TYR A 139 -16.90 -17.85 -0.47
C TYR A 139 -17.49 -17.30 -1.76
N SER A 140 -16.68 -16.74 -2.64
CA SER A 140 -17.07 -16.31 -3.98
C SER A 140 -16.51 -17.23 -5.06
N ARG A 141 -17.36 -17.54 -6.07
CA ARG A 141 -17.00 -18.27 -7.29
C ARG A 141 -17.74 -17.66 -8.46
N ASP A 142 -17.04 -17.39 -9.56
CA ASP A 142 -17.59 -16.83 -10.79
C ASP A 142 -18.47 -15.58 -10.53
N ASN A 143 -18.00 -14.71 -9.64
CA ASN A 143 -18.66 -13.48 -9.18
C ASN A 143 -19.98 -13.69 -8.41
N ASP A 144 -20.27 -14.89 -7.96
CA ASP A 144 -21.38 -15.19 -7.07
C ASP A 144 -20.94 -15.60 -5.67
N LEU A 145 -21.80 -15.30 -4.70
CA LEU A 145 -21.62 -15.66 -3.29
C LEU A 145 -22.26 -17.02 -2.99
N TYR A 146 -21.52 -17.84 -2.24
CA TYR A 146 -21.92 -19.18 -1.85
C TYR A 146 -21.74 -19.40 -0.34
N LEU A 147 -22.46 -20.38 0.19
CA LEU A 147 -22.34 -20.89 1.54
C LEU A 147 -22.06 -22.39 1.50
N TYR A 148 -20.96 -22.85 2.13
CA TYR A 148 -20.57 -24.24 2.25
C TYR A 148 -20.78 -24.73 3.68
N GLU A 149 -21.47 -25.84 3.87
CA GLU A 149 -21.64 -26.50 5.17
C GLU A 149 -20.49 -27.45 5.44
N THR A 150 -19.74 -27.22 6.51
CA THR A 150 -18.51 -27.98 6.81
C THR A 150 -18.79 -29.46 7.12
N ALA A 151 -19.94 -29.77 7.75
CA ALA A 151 -20.35 -31.11 8.14
C ALA A 151 -20.82 -31.97 6.97
N THR A 152 -21.64 -31.39 6.08
CA THR A 152 -22.28 -32.15 4.96
C THR A 152 -21.50 -32.05 3.66
N GLY A 153 -20.67 -31.02 3.49
CA GLY A 153 -19.97 -30.72 2.25
C GLY A 153 -20.88 -30.09 1.18
N ILE A 154 -22.09 -29.68 1.54
CA ILE A 154 -23.06 -29.10 0.60
C ILE A 154 -22.78 -27.60 0.44
N SER A 155 -22.76 -27.15 -0.82
CA SER A 155 -22.69 -25.71 -1.16
C SER A 155 -24.05 -25.22 -1.62
N THR A 156 -24.50 -24.12 -1.02
CA THR A 156 -25.71 -23.38 -1.42
C THR A 156 -25.29 -22.08 -2.12
N ARG A 157 -25.79 -21.86 -3.33
CA ARG A 157 -25.60 -20.61 -4.07
C ARG A 157 -26.52 -19.54 -3.50
N ILE A 158 -25.95 -18.41 -3.05
CA ILE A 158 -26.72 -17.28 -2.49
C ILE A 158 -27.17 -16.33 -3.60
N THR A 159 -26.26 -15.98 -4.53
CA THR A 159 -26.56 -15.09 -5.67
C THR A 159 -26.41 -15.85 -6.99
N ASP A 160 -27.05 -15.39 -8.05
CA ASP A 160 -27.18 -16.13 -9.31
C ASP A 160 -27.07 -15.24 -10.56
N ASP A 161 -26.67 -13.97 -10.38
CA ASP A 161 -26.50 -12.99 -11.45
C ASP A 161 -25.05 -12.57 -11.69
N GLY A 162 -24.09 -13.26 -11.05
CA GLY A 162 -22.65 -13.01 -11.20
C GLY A 162 -22.17 -13.24 -12.63
N ALA A 163 -21.39 -12.28 -13.16
CA ALA A 163 -20.81 -12.34 -14.49
C ALA A 163 -19.54 -11.50 -14.56
N TRP A 164 -18.53 -11.99 -15.30
CA TRP A 164 -17.34 -11.22 -15.61
C TRP A 164 -17.69 -9.98 -16.45
N ASN A 165 -17.17 -8.81 -16.07
CA ASN A 165 -17.52 -7.52 -16.67
C ASN A 165 -19.01 -7.16 -16.59
N GLY A 166 -19.71 -7.68 -15.62
CA GLY A 166 -21.16 -7.49 -15.45
C GLY A 166 -21.55 -7.23 -14.01
N VAL A 167 -21.80 -8.27 -13.24
CA VAL A 167 -22.20 -8.19 -11.83
C VAL A 167 -21.24 -8.98 -10.95
N ILE A 168 -20.89 -8.40 -9.82
CA ILE A 168 -20.02 -9.03 -8.82
C ILE A 168 -20.75 -9.04 -7.48
N ASN A 169 -20.82 -10.21 -6.83
CA ASN A 169 -21.47 -10.40 -5.54
C ASN A 169 -20.48 -10.88 -4.47
N GLY A 170 -20.44 -10.21 -3.33
CA GLY A 170 -19.63 -10.63 -2.17
C GLY A 170 -18.12 -10.47 -2.32
N THR A 171 -17.66 -9.87 -3.39
CA THR A 171 -16.25 -9.50 -3.61
C THR A 171 -16.19 -8.17 -4.35
N SER A 172 -15.07 -7.45 -4.28
CA SER A 172 -14.92 -6.13 -4.86
C SER A 172 -14.71 -6.15 -6.38
N ASP A 173 -15.05 -5.04 -7.04
CA ASP A 173 -14.58 -4.74 -8.38
C ASP A 173 -13.11 -4.27 -8.36
N TRP A 174 -12.55 -3.99 -9.56
CA TRP A 174 -11.16 -3.59 -9.69
C TRP A 174 -10.82 -2.32 -8.90
N VAL A 175 -11.63 -1.27 -9.01
CA VAL A 175 -11.31 0.05 -8.43
C VAL A 175 -11.43 0.07 -6.91
N TYR A 176 -12.37 -0.67 -6.34
CA TYR A 176 -12.47 -0.82 -4.88
C TYR A 176 -11.36 -1.72 -4.32
N GLU A 177 -10.96 -2.76 -5.05
CA GLU A 177 -9.81 -3.57 -4.66
C GLU A 177 -8.54 -2.76 -4.58
N GLU A 178 -8.23 -1.97 -5.61
CA GLU A 178 -7.00 -1.18 -5.69
C GLU A 178 -7.01 -0.02 -4.68
N GLU A 179 -8.12 0.72 -4.55
CA GLU A 179 -8.12 1.98 -3.87
C GLU A 179 -8.62 1.93 -2.42
N TYR A 180 -9.56 1.04 -2.09
CA TYR A 180 -9.98 0.80 -0.70
C TYR A 180 -9.31 -0.43 -0.08
N GLY A 181 -8.54 -1.21 -0.83
CA GLY A 181 -7.66 -2.25 -0.31
C GLY A 181 -8.36 -3.47 0.25
N PHE A 182 -9.55 -3.83 -0.24
CA PHE A 182 -10.23 -5.05 0.18
C PHE A 182 -10.70 -5.88 -1.04
N THR A 183 -10.78 -7.20 -0.84
CA THR A 183 -11.30 -8.13 -1.84
C THR A 183 -12.64 -8.71 -1.40
N ARG A 184 -12.75 -9.09 -0.12
CA ARG A 184 -13.98 -9.66 0.45
C ARG A 184 -15.00 -8.55 0.77
N ALA A 185 -16.15 -8.60 0.12
CA ALA A 185 -17.24 -7.65 0.26
C ALA A 185 -18.50 -8.27 0.92
N TYR A 186 -18.30 -9.15 1.91
CA TYR A 186 -19.36 -9.71 2.73
C TYR A 186 -18.91 -9.90 4.19
N ALA A 187 -19.88 -9.95 5.09
CA ALA A 187 -19.67 -10.17 6.52
C ALA A 187 -20.84 -10.96 7.13
N PHE A 188 -20.53 -11.98 7.94
CA PHE A 188 -21.54 -12.65 8.78
C PHE A 188 -21.98 -11.76 9.94
N SER A 189 -23.26 -11.82 10.33
CA SER A 189 -23.74 -11.33 11.64
C SER A 189 -23.03 -12.07 12.77
N ALA A 190 -22.93 -11.45 13.96
CA ALA A 190 -22.24 -12.05 15.08
C ALA A 190 -22.93 -13.36 15.57
N ASP A 191 -24.24 -13.44 15.42
CA ASP A 191 -25.04 -14.65 15.71
C ASP A 191 -24.99 -15.72 14.60
N GLY A 192 -24.35 -15.41 13.46
CA GLY A 192 -24.19 -16.33 12.32
C GLY A 192 -25.44 -16.59 11.51
N ARG A 193 -26.54 -15.84 11.72
CA ARG A 193 -27.84 -16.04 11.03
C ARG A 193 -27.95 -15.31 9.72
N GLN A 194 -27.16 -14.26 9.52
CA GLN A 194 -27.23 -13.39 8.36
C GLN A 194 -25.86 -13.21 7.71
N ILE A 195 -25.86 -12.91 6.42
CA ILE A 195 -24.70 -12.45 5.66
C ILE A 195 -25.08 -11.13 5.00
N ALA A 196 -24.40 -10.03 5.38
CA ALA A 196 -24.43 -8.80 4.62
C ALA A 196 -23.41 -8.89 3.48
N TYR A 197 -23.78 -8.44 2.27
CA TYR A 197 -22.88 -8.45 1.12
C TYR A 197 -23.13 -7.27 0.18
N LEU A 198 -22.05 -6.82 -0.48
CA LEU A 198 -22.14 -5.84 -1.56
C LEU A 198 -22.32 -6.54 -2.90
N ARG A 199 -23.17 -5.92 -3.73
CA ARG A 199 -23.37 -6.26 -5.14
C ARG A 199 -22.94 -5.06 -5.97
N PHE A 200 -21.97 -5.28 -6.85
CA PHE A 200 -21.43 -4.29 -7.78
C PHE A 200 -22.02 -4.54 -9.17
N ASP A 201 -22.71 -3.57 -9.73
CA ASP A 201 -23.19 -3.60 -11.11
C ASP A 201 -22.25 -2.77 -11.98
N GLU A 202 -21.37 -3.44 -12.72
CA GLU A 202 -20.37 -2.84 -13.60
C GLU A 202 -20.89 -2.55 -15.00
N SER A 203 -22.18 -2.73 -15.28
CA SER A 203 -22.73 -2.63 -16.64
C SER A 203 -22.41 -1.30 -17.33
N ARG A 204 -22.33 -0.21 -16.55
CA ARG A 204 -22.04 1.14 -17.01
C ARG A 204 -20.56 1.50 -16.97
N VAL A 205 -19.71 0.70 -16.32
CA VAL A 205 -18.27 0.95 -16.25
C VAL A 205 -17.63 0.65 -17.59
N PRO A 206 -16.80 1.54 -18.15
CA PRO A 206 -16.09 1.25 -19.40
C PRO A 206 -15.16 0.04 -19.28
N THR A 207 -15.03 -0.68 -20.38
CA THR A 207 -14.13 -1.81 -20.47
C THR A 207 -12.76 -1.36 -20.98
N PHE A 208 -11.70 -1.69 -20.26
CA PHE A 208 -10.34 -1.55 -20.74
C PHE A 208 -9.86 -2.89 -21.32
N GLU A 209 -9.12 -2.82 -22.42
CA GLU A 209 -8.56 -3.99 -23.11
C GLU A 209 -7.05 -3.87 -23.21
N MET A 210 -6.33 -4.93 -22.87
CA MET A 210 -4.89 -5.06 -23.06
C MET A 210 -4.55 -6.36 -23.77
N MET A 211 -3.41 -6.39 -24.45
CA MET A 211 -2.91 -7.60 -25.12
C MET A 211 -1.99 -8.39 -24.19
N ARG A 212 -2.16 -9.71 -24.19
CA ARG A 212 -1.27 -10.69 -23.56
C ARG A 212 -0.39 -11.34 -24.61
N TYR A 213 0.91 -11.47 -24.30
CA TYR A 213 1.96 -11.98 -25.17
C TYR A 213 2.54 -13.28 -24.62
N ASP A 214 1.71 -14.31 -24.50
CA ASP A 214 2.04 -15.57 -23.83
C ASP A 214 2.79 -16.59 -24.75
N GLY A 215 3.31 -16.13 -25.88
CA GLY A 215 4.02 -16.97 -26.86
C GLY A 215 3.11 -17.73 -27.82
N SER A 216 1.79 -17.55 -27.76
CA SER A 216 0.87 -18.11 -28.76
C SER A 216 1.01 -17.39 -30.11
N LEU A 217 0.59 -18.07 -31.19
CA LEU A 217 0.71 -17.53 -32.57
C LEU A 217 -0.07 -16.22 -32.74
N TYR A 218 -1.21 -16.10 -32.11
CA TYR A 218 -2.04 -14.89 -32.04
C TYR A 218 -2.15 -14.41 -30.61
N ASN A 219 -1.89 -13.11 -30.38
CA ASN A 219 -2.05 -12.49 -29.07
C ASN A 219 -3.49 -12.58 -28.59
N ARG A 220 -3.67 -12.66 -27.28
CA ARG A 220 -5.00 -12.71 -26.66
C ARG A 220 -5.33 -11.37 -26.03
N ALA A 221 -6.54 -10.87 -26.31
CA ALA A 221 -7.08 -9.74 -25.59
C ALA A 221 -7.49 -10.19 -24.18
N TYR A 222 -7.17 -9.35 -23.20
CA TYR A 222 -7.67 -9.45 -21.83
C TYR A 222 -8.42 -8.17 -21.52
N SER A 223 -9.70 -8.28 -21.19
CA SER A 223 -10.58 -7.15 -20.95
C SER A 223 -11.17 -7.20 -19.54
N PHE A 224 -11.24 -6.05 -18.89
CA PHE A 224 -11.83 -5.88 -17.57
C PHE A 224 -12.42 -4.49 -17.42
N LYS A 225 -13.29 -4.30 -16.42
CA LYS A 225 -13.88 -3.01 -16.11
C LYS A 225 -12.90 -2.13 -15.37
N TYR A 226 -12.68 -0.92 -15.92
CA TYR A 226 -11.79 0.08 -15.31
C TYR A 226 -12.36 1.48 -15.55
N PRO A 227 -12.87 2.15 -14.50
CA PRO A 227 -13.41 3.49 -14.64
C PRO A 227 -12.27 4.52 -14.60
N LYS A 228 -12.02 5.21 -15.69
CA LYS A 228 -11.10 6.36 -15.71
C LYS A 228 -11.77 7.58 -15.11
N ALA A 229 -10.97 8.55 -14.66
CA ALA A 229 -11.48 9.79 -14.08
C ALA A 229 -12.59 10.43 -14.95
N GLY A 230 -13.74 10.66 -14.35
CA GLY A 230 -14.94 11.16 -15.03
C GLY A 230 -15.90 10.08 -15.56
N ASP A 231 -15.47 8.83 -15.65
CA ASP A 231 -16.33 7.71 -16.09
C ASP A 231 -17.34 7.31 -15.00
N ALA A 232 -18.32 6.52 -15.37
CA ALA A 232 -19.23 5.89 -14.43
C ALA A 232 -18.50 4.82 -13.60
N ASN A 233 -18.73 4.79 -12.29
CA ASN A 233 -18.37 3.70 -11.41
C ASN A 233 -19.44 2.61 -11.39
N SER A 234 -19.15 1.47 -10.77
CA SER A 234 -20.13 0.45 -10.44
C SER A 234 -21.25 1.04 -9.58
N VAL A 235 -22.48 0.66 -9.86
CA VAL A 235 -23.59 0.92 -8.94
C VAL A 235 -23.55 -0.15 -7.84
N VAL A 236 -23.27 0.30 -6.61
CA VAL A 236 -23.12 -0.60 -5.47
C VAL A 236 -24.38 -0.63 -4.65
N SER A 237 -24.88 -1.84 -4.38
CA SER A 237 -26.02 -2.08 -3.47
C SER A 237 -25.63 -3.03 -2.34
N LEU A 238 -26.23 -2.80 -1.17
CA LEU A 238 -26.00 -3.59 0.04
C LEU A 238 -27.21 -4.49 0.30
N TRP A 239 -26.93 -5.77 0.48
CA TRP A 239 -27.94 -6.80 0.70
C TRP A 239 -27.67 -7.57 1.98
N VAL A 240 -28.74 -8.04 2.61
CA VAL A 240 -28.69 -8.99 3.74
C VAL A 240 -29.39 -10.27 3.34
N TYR A 241 -28.69 -11.39 3.46
CA TYR A 241 -29.21 -12.74 3.24
C TYR A 241 -29.47 -13.42 4.59
N ASP A 242 -30.69 -13.84 4.84
CA ASP A 242 -31.09 -14.64 5.99
C ASP A 242 -30.86 -16.12 5.66
N ILE A 243 -29.96 -16.76 6.40
CA ILE A 243 -29.47 -18.12 6.11
C ILE A 243 -30.58 -19.17 6.31
N ALA A 244 -31.47 -18.98 7.29
CA ALA A 244 -32.50 -19.95 7.61
C ALA A 244 -33.66 -19.95 6.60
N THR A 245 -34.00 -18.77 6.12
CA THR A 245 -35.18 -18.61 5.21
C THR A 245 -34.79 -18.50 3.74
N GLY A 246 -33.53 -18.24 3.43
CA GLY A 246 -33.04 -17.94 2.08
C GLY A 246 -33.47 -16.58 1.55
N ARG A 247 -34.08 -15.71 2.37
CA ARG A 247 -34.56 -14.39 1.96
C ARG A 247 -33.42 -13.41 1.81
N LYS A 248 -33.46 -12.67 0.70
CA LYS A 248 -32.56 -11.51 0.46
C LYS A 248 -33.36 -10.23 0.69
N SER A 249 -32.75 -9.27 1.38
CA SER A 249 -33.33 -7.96 1.67
C SER A 249 -32.35 -6.88 1.28
N LEU A 250 -32.83 -5.90 0.48
CA LEU A 250 -32.03 -4.73 0.12
C LEU A 250 -31.95 -3.76 1.32
N VAL A 251 -30.77 -3.29 1.63
CA VAL A 251 -30.54 -2.23 2.62
C VAL A 251 -30.59 -0.88 1.90
N ASP A 252 -31.27 0.09 2.47
CA ASP A 252 -31.32 1.44 1.91
C ASP A 252 -29.94 2.12 2.10
N THR A 253 -29.28 2.43 0.99
CA THR A 253 -28.01 3.16 0.98
C THR A 253 -28.18 4.62 0.56
N GLY A 254 -29.42 5.11 0.47
CA GLY A 254 -29.81 6.44 -0.01
C GLY A 254 -30.13 6.46 -1.51
N ALA A 255 -30.74 7.56 -1.94
CA ALA A 255 -31.20 7.71 -3.33
C ALA A 255 -30.07 7.95 -4.34
N ASN A 256 -28.90 8.42 -3.90
CA ASN A 256 -27.76 8.65 -4.77
C ASN A 256 -27.03 7.34 -5.03
N THR A 257 -26.94 6.91 -6.29
CA THR A 257 -26.20 5.70 -6.71
C THR A 257 -24.77 5.99 -7.14
N ASP A 258 -24.39 7.27 -7.32
CA ASP A 258 -23.02 7.70 -7.63
C ASP A 258 -22.27 8.04 -6.33
N GLN A 259 -21.95 6.99 -5.58
CA GLN A 259 -21.33 7.02 -4.27
C GLN A 259 -20.57 5.72 -4.03
N TYR A 260 -19.74 5.70 -3.00
CA TYR A 260 -18.95 4.53 -2.59
C TYR A 260 -19.53 3.95 -1.30
N ILE A 261 -19.85 2.63 -1.33
CA ILE A 261 -20.34 1.85 -0.18
C ILE A 261 -19.35 0.72 0.10
N PHE A 262 -18.81 0.65 1.30
CA PHE A 262 -17.79 -0.36 1.66
C PHE A 262 -17.66 -0.55 3.17
N ASN A 263 -16.70 -1.36 3.60
CA ASN A 263 -16.36 -1.67 4.99
C ASN A 263 -17.56 -2.18 5.81
N LEU A 264 -18.18 -3.26 5.32
CA LEU A 264 -19.26 -3.93 6.04
C LEU A 264 -18.73 -4.55 7.34
N SER A 265 -19.37 -4.25 8.44
CA SER A 265 -19.06 -4.84 9.76
C SER A 265 -20.33 -4.96 10.60
N TRP A 266 -20.31 -5.89 11.54
CA TRP A 266 -21.35 -6.02 12.54
C TRP A 266 -20.82 -5.48 13.86
N THR A 267 -21.58 -4.62 14.50
CA THR A 267 -21.20 -4.00 15.79
C THR A 267 -21.25 -5.04 16.91
N PRO A 268 -20.69 -4.75 18.10
CA PRO A 268 -20.85 -5.61 19.27
C PRO A 268 -22.33 -5.76 19.73
N ALA A 269 -23.25 -4.95 19.23
CA ALA A 269 -24.71 -5.08 19.41
C ALA A 269 -25.38 -5.92 18.32
N ASP A 270 -24.61 -6.51 17.44
CA ASP A 270 -25.08 -7.26 16.25
C ASP A 270 -25.99 -6.45 15.31
N GLU A 271 -25.61 -5.19 15.09
CA GLU A 271 -26.21 -4.26 14.14
C GLU A 271 -25.25 -4.04 12.97
N LEU A 272 -25.79 -3.98 11.73
CA LEU A 272 -24.96 -3.82 10.53
C LEU A 272 -24.46 -2.38 10.41
N CYS A 273 -23.15 -2.24 10.25
CA CYS A 273 -22.47 -0.97 10.05
C CYS A 273 -21.78 -0.95 8.67
N PHE A 274 -21.92 0.15 7.93
CA PHE A 274 -21.25 0.34 6.65
C PHE A 274 -20.81 1.78 6.43
N TYR A 275 -19.82 1.98 5.57
CA TYR A 275 -19.30 3.28 5.16
C TYR A 275 -19.97 3.75 3.89
N ARG A 276 -20.27 5.03 3.84
CA ARG A 276 -20.82 5.74 2.68
C ARG A 276 -20.01 6.99 2.42
N VAL A 277 -19.46 7.10 1.20
CA VAL A 277 -18.66 8.25 0.77
C VAL A 277 -19.24 8.77 -0.54
N ASN A 278 -19.42 10.09 -0.67
CA ASN A 278 -19.89 10.68 -1.92
C ASN A 278 -18.80 10.61 -3.01
N ARG A 279 -19.18 10.79 -4.28
CA ARG A 279 -18.29 10.71 -5.43
C ARG A 279 -17.02 11.59 -5.31
N LEU A 280 -17.15 12.80 -4.79
CA LEU A 280 -16.04 13.72 -4.60
C LEU A 280 -15.15 13.39 -3.38
N GLN A 281 -15.53 12.40 -2.60
CA GLN A 281 -14.81 11.94 -1.41
C GLN A 281 -14.51 13.05 -0.40
N ASN A 282 -15.42 14.02 -0.32
CA ASN A 282 -15.36 15.13 0.64
C ASN A 282 -16.47 15.09 1.69
N HIS A 283 -17.29 14.04 1.67
CA HIS A 283 -18.31 13.72 2.65
C HIS A 283 -18.30 12.22 2.94
N PHE A 284 -17.96 11.86 4.16
CA PHE A 284 -17.91 10.48 4.68
C PHE A 284 -18.89 10.29 5.81
N GLU A 285 -19.70 9.24 5.71
CA GLU A 285 -20.68 8.86 6.72
C GLU A 285 -20.49 7.39 7.13
N VAL A 286 -20.72 7.13 8.41
CA VAL A 286 -20.88 5.76 8.93
C VAL A 286 -22.33 5.54 9.29
N VAL A 287 -22.96 4.59 8.64
CA VAL A 287 -24.37 4.28 8.77
C VAL A 287 -24.54 3.00 9.57
N LEU A 288 -25.38 3.05 10.57
CA LEU A 288 -25.79 1.91 11.38
C LEU A 288 -27.20 1.51 10.97
N GLN A 289 -27.36 0.29 10.46
CA GLN A 289 -28.65 -0.37 10.21
C GLN A 289 -29.03 -1.15 11.45
N ARG A 290 -30.07 -0.71 12.15
CA ARG A 290 -30.55 -1.35 13.36
C ARG A 290 -31.40 -2.56 13.08
N ASN A 291 -31.53 -3.43 14.07
CA ASN A 291 -32.32 -4.65 13.99
C ASN A 291 -33.83 -4.40 13.87
N ASP A 292 -34.31 -3.21 14.25
CA ASP A 292 -35.70 -2.77 14.08
C ASP A 292 -36.01 -2.22 12.68
N GLY A 293 -35.02 -2.22 11.78
CA GLY A 293 -35.12 -1.70 10.42
C GLY A 293 -34.83 -0.22 10.27
N THR A 294 -34.61 0.52 11.35
CA THR A 294 -34.25 1.94 11.29
C THR A 294 -32.77 2.12 10.99
N GLN A 295 -32.41 3.28 10.44
CA GLN A 295 -31.01 3.65 10.20
C GLN A 295 -30.62 4.88 10.98
N LYS A 296 -29.32 4.95 11.34
CA LYS A 296 -28.72 6.10 11.98
C LYS A 296 -27.34 6.39 11.41
N VAL A 297 -27.07 7.63 11.02
CA VAL A 297 -25.70 8.09 10.76
C VAL A 297 -25.06 8.35 12.14
N ILE A 298 -24.05 7.54 12.47
CA ILE A 298 -23.35 7.60 13.76
C ILE A 298 -22.06 8.44 13.69
N TYR A 299 -21.59 8.70 12.46
CA TYR A 299 -20.46 9.58 12.17
C TYR A 299 -20.68 10.28 10.84
N ASP A 300 -20.43 11.58 10.77
CA ASP A 300 -20.53 12.44 9.58
C ASP A 300 -19.31 13.36 9.56
N GLU A 301 -18.50 13.28 8.49
CA GLU A 301 -17.32 14.11 8.27
C GLU A 301 -17.41 14.78 6.90
N ARG A 302 -17.15 16.10 6.89
CA ARG A 302 -17.13 16.92 5.67
C ARG A 302 -15.86 17.73 5.61
N SER A 303 -15.30 17.84 4.42
CA SER A 303 -14.10 18.63 4.16
C SER A 303 -14.33 19.55 2.96
N PRO A 304 -13.79 20.78 2.95
CA PRO A 304 -13.82 21.64 1.76
C PRO A 304 -12.90 21.13 0.63
N ARG A 305 -12.04 20.15 0.93
CA ARG A 305 -11.14 19.50 -0.03
C ARG A 305 -11.55 18.05 -0.19
N TYR A 306 -10.96 17.17 0.59
CA TYR A 306 -11.32 15.75 0.67
C TYR A 306 -11.20 15.28 2.12
N VAL A 307 -11.98 14.27 2.46
CA VAL A 307 -11.81 13.50 3.69
C VAL A 307 -10.64 12.54 3.49
N GLU A 308 -9.80 12.34 4.52
CA GLU A 308 -8.77 11.30 4.44
C GLU A 308 -9.44 9.96 4.14
N ARG A 309 -8.88 9.21 3.19
CA ARG A 309 -9.49 7.96 2.71
C ARG A 309 -9.77 7.03 3.88
N PRO A 310 -11.05 6.71 4.17
CA PRO A 310 -11.38 5.84 5.27
C PRO A 310 -10.99 4.38 4.97
N ASP A 311 -10.50 3.70 6.00
CA ASP A 311 -10.18 2.28 5.99
C ASP A 311 -10.88 1.54 7.14
N ALA A 312 -10.71 0.22 7.23
CA ALA A 312 -11.31 -0.59 8.29
C ALA A 312 -10.89 -0.18 9.72
N SER A 313 -9.80 0.57 9.87
CA SER A 313 -9.29 1.05 11.16
C SER A 313 -9.74 2.49 11.48
N THR A 314 -10.45 3.15 10.57
CA THR A 314 -10.95 4.52 10.77
C THR A 314 -11.91 4.58 11.95
N ILE A 315 -12.79 3.56 12.07
CA ILE A 315 -13.69 3.40 13.21
C ILE A 315 -13.42 2.08 13.93
N THR A 316 -13.31 2.12 15.24
CA THR A 316 -13.13 0.94 16.09
C THR A 316 -14.11 0.95 17.24
N PHE A 317 -15.08 0.05 17.24
CA PHE A 317 -15.99 -0.14 18.38
C PHE A 317 -15.24 -0.69 19.58
N ILE A 318 -15.43 -0.08 20.74
CA ILE A 318 -14.86 -0.51 22.02
C ILE A 318 -15.88 -1.22 22.92
N ASP A 319 -17.14 -0.99 22.66
CA ASP A 319 -18.30 -1.71 23.24
C ASP A 319 -19.55 -1.51 22.34
N ALA A 320 -20.72 -1.96 22.79
CA ALA A 320 -21.98 -1.84 22.05
C ALA A 320 -22.44 -0.40 21.78
N ARG A 321 -21.89 0.61 22.49
CA ARG A 321 -22.29 2.02 22.38
C ARG A 321 -21.20 2.96 21.95
N ARG A 322 -19.95 2.65 22.27
CA ARG A 322 -18.85 3.59 22.08
C ARG A 322 -17.89 3.08 21.03
N PHE A 323 -17.36 4.01 20.27
CA PHE A 323 -16.34 3.74 19.26
C PHE A 323 -15.31 4.88 19.23
N VAL A 324 -14.13 4.56 18.73
CA VAL A 324 -13.03 5.50 18.52
C VAL A 324 -12.94 5.77 17.02
N VAL A 325 -12.79 7.04 16.66
CA VAL A 325 -12.58 7.50 15.28
C VAL A 325 -11.21 8.12 15.16
N ARG A 326 -10.52 7.87 14.05
CA ARG A 326 -9.36 8.65 13.61
C ARG A 326 -9.85 9.73 12.63
N GLU A 327 -9.68 11.00 12.97
CA GLU A 327 -10.15 12.12 12.16
C GLU A 327 -9.19 13.32 12.19
N GLU A 328 -9.20 14.15 11.13
CA GLU A 328 -8.30 15.31 10.94
C GLU A 328 -8.93 16.67 11.33
N THR A 329 -10.04 16.70 12.04
CA THR A 329 -10.83 17.93 12.28
C THR A 329 -10.06 19.10 12.92
N THR A 330 -8.88 18.85 13.52
CA THR A 330 -8.02 19.90 14.10
C THR A 330 -6.79 20.20 13.23
N GLY A 331 -6.75 19.71 11.98
CA GLY A 331 -5.62 19.84 11.07
C GLY A 331 -4.58 18.74 11.18
N PHE A 332 -4.71 17.86 12.19
CA PHE A 332 -3.87 16.69 12.38
C PHE A 332 -4.75 15.48 12.72
N MET A 333 -4.32 14.28 12.27
CA MET A 333 -5.02 13.04 12.54
C MET A 333 -4.96 12.68 14.03
N HIS A 334 -6.10 12.62 14.71
CA HIS A 334 -6.20 12.29 16.14
C HIS A 334 -7.30 11.27 16.43
N LEU A 335 -7.29 10.73 17.66
CA LEU A 335 -8.30 9.82 18.18
C LEU A 335 -9.38 10.58 18.93
N TYR A 336 -10.63 10.29 18.59
CA TYR A 336 -11.81 10.85 19.26
C TYR A 336 -12.73 9.72 19.73
N LEU A 337 -13.27 9.87 20.94
CA LEU A 337 -14.27 8.95 21.47
C LEU A 337 -15.66 9.46 21.10
N HIS A 338 -16.46 8.54 20.55
CA HIS A 338 -17.85 8.76 20.15
C HIS A 338 -18.80 7.80 20.90
N ASP A 339 -20.06 8.20 20.98
CA ASP A 339 -21.18 7.38 21.45
C ASP A 339 -22.22 7.30 20.30
N VAL A 340 -22.75 6.13 20.04
CA VAL A 340 -23.72 5.88 18.97
C VAL A 340 -24.93 6.82 19.03
N GLU A 341 -25.38 7.18 20.26
CA GLU A 341 -26.55 8.05 20.42
C GLU A 341 -26.21 9.53 20.52
N ARG A 342 -25.08 9.87 21.19
CA ARG A 342 -24.71 11.25 21.55
C ARG A 342 -23.74 11.90 20.58
N GLY A 343 -23.13 11.11 19.68
CA GLY A 343 -22.06 11.57 18.78
C GLY A 343 -20.73 11.74 19.52
N ARG A 344 -19.91 12.70 19.09
CA ARG A 344 -18.57 12.95 19.66
C ARG A 344 -18.67 13.31 21.16
N LEU A 345 -17.93 12.56 21.98
CA LEU A 345 -17.80 12.80 23.41
C LEU A 345 -16.62 13.73 23.71
N HIS A 346 -15.41 13.39 23.27
CA HIS A 346 -14.19 14.20 23.44
C HIS A 346 -13.03 13.69 22.60
N ALA A 347 -12.02 14.55 22.44
CA ALA A 347 -10.73 14.17 21.87
C ALA A 347 -9.94 13.33 22.89
N VAL A 348 -9.39 12.20 22.47
CA VAL A 348 -8.50 11.34 23.27
C VAL A 348 -7.05 11.76 23.10
N THR A 349 -6.69 12.22 21.90
CA THR A 349 -5.36 12.76 21.60
C THR A 349 -5.48 14.13 20.95
N SER A 350 -4.43 14.96 21.09
CA SER A 350 -4.37 16.29 20.48
C SER A 350 -2.92 16.77 20.39
N GLY A 351 -2.64 17.72 19.49
CA GLY A 351 -1.32 18.32 19.28
C GLY A 351 -1.01 18.57 17.80
N GLU A 352 0.14 19.16 17.51
CA GLU A 352 0.63 19.37 16.14
C GLU A 352 1.44 18.15 15.62
N TRP A 353 0.82 16.99 15.69
CA TRP A 353 1.37 15.70 15.30
C TRP A 353 0.23 14.74 14.94
N GLU A 354 0.53 13.62 14.30
CA GLU A 354 -0.47 12.69 13.78
C GLU A 354 -0.47 11.35 14.51
N VAL A 355 -1.66 10.81 14.75
CA VAL A 355 -1.87 9.38 14.99
C VAL A 355 -1.78 8.66 13.64
N ALA A 356 -0.67 7.97 13.43
CA ALA A 356 -0.42 7.24 12.18
C ALA A 356 -1.20 5.92 12.08
N GLY A 357 -1.73 5.41 13.18
CA GLY A 357 -2.58 4.22 13.21
C GLY A 357 -2.99 3.84 14.63
N LEU A 358 -4.24 3.39 14.78
CA LEU A 358 -4.71 2.74 15.99
C LEU A 358 -4.23 1.28 15.99
N VAL A 359 -3.57 0.84 17.07
CA VAL A 359 -3.01 -0.52 17.19
C VAL A 359 -3.97 -1.46 17.90
N GLY A 360 -4.64 -0.98 18.98
CA GLY A 360 -5.57 -1.80 19.75
C GLY A 360 -6.09 -1.16 21.01
N PHE A 361 -6.92 -1.92 21.74
CA PHE A 361 -7.54 -1.53 23.00
C PHE A 361 -7.50 -2.72 23.97
N ASP A 362 -7.08 -2.48 25.22
CA ASP A 362 -6.97 -3.51 26.27
C ASP A 362 -8.14 -3.53 27.25
N GLY A 363 -9.23 -2.83 26.93
CA GLY A 363 -10.37 -2.61 27.82
C GLY A 363 -10.26 -1.34 28.67
N LYS A 364 -9.08 -0.70 28.74
CA LYS A 364 -8.81 0.51 29.53
C LYS A 364 -8.05 1.57 28.75
N ARG A 365 -7.10 1.18 27.93
CA ARG A 365 -6.17 2.04 27.20
C ARG A 365 -6.21 1.75 25.72
N LEU A 366 -6.11 2.82 24.91
CA LEU A 366 -5.84 2.77 23.50
C LEU A 366 -4.32 2.74 23.26
N TYR A 367 -3.90 1.97 22.26
CA TYR A 367 -2.52 1.88 21.79
C TYR A 367 -2.46 2.37 20.35
N TYR A 368 -1.54 3.29 20.03
CA TYR A 368 -1.47 3.92 18.72
C TYR A 368 -0.05 4.27 18.33
N LEU A 369 0.20 4.31 17.03
CA LEU A 369 1.44 4.83 16.45
C LEU A 369 1.32 6.33 16.22
N SER A 370 2.39 7.07 16.51
CA SER A 370 2.39 8.53 16.49
C SER A 370 3.64 9.10 15.83
N THR A 371 3.48 10.29 15.21
CA THR A 371 4.57 11.15 14.73
C THR A 371 5.01 12.20 15.76
N GLU A 372 4.58 12.11 17.02
CA GLU A 372 4.77 13.13 18.05
C GLU A 372 6.23 13.53 18.28
N GLN A 373 7.17 12.59 18.20
CA GLN A 373 8.60 12.89 18.38
C GLN A 373 9.21 13.52 17.12
N SER A 374 8.78 13.08 15.95
CA SER A 374 9.24 13.57 14.66
C SER A 374 8.32 13.07 13.55
N PRO A 375 8.02 13.86 12.52
CA PRO A 375 7.33 13.37 11.34
C PRO A 375 8.07 12.22 10.63
N LEU A 376 9.39 12.09 10.83
CA LEU A 376 10.23 11.04 10.24
C LEU A 376 10.16 9.71 11.01
N CYS A 377 9.59 9.70 12.22
CA CYS A 377 9.55 8.57 13.13
C CYS A 377 8.14 8.03 13.31
N ARG A 378 8.03 6.82 13.83
CA ARG A 378 6.78 6.23 14.31
C ARG A 378 7.05 5.58 15.66
N ASP A 379 6.36 6.06 16.68
CA ASP A 379 6.49 5.59 18.06
C ASP A 379 5.16 5.01 18.55
N LEU A 380 5.25 3.94 19.35
CA LEU A 380 4.08 3.38 20.03
C LEU A 380 3.78 4.15 21.32
N TYR A 381 2.54 4.55 21.45
CA TYR A 381 1.99 5.19 22.65
C TYR A 381 0.80 4.42 23.19
N SER A 382 0.52 4.60 24.49
CA SER A 382 -0.75 4.23 25.09
C SER A 382 -1.36 5.40 25.85
N VAL A 383 -2.70 5.48 25.84
CA VAL A 383 -3.47 6.55 26.52
C VAL A 383 -4.79 5.97 27.07
N ALA A 384 -5.27 6.45 28.22
CA ALA A 384 -6.60 6.08 28.69
C ALA A 384 -7.68 6.71 27.78
N LEU A 385 -8.89 6.11 27.72
CA LEU A 385 -10.02 6.65 26.95
C LEU A 385 -10.34 8.11 27.30
N SER A 386 -10.05 8.55 28.53
CA SER A 386 -10.21 9.94 28.98
C SER A 386 -9.14 10.92 28.44
N GLY A 387 -8.18 10.46 27.64
CA GLY A 387 -7.04 11.23 27.17
C GLY A 387 -5.91 11.39 28.23
N LYS A 388 -6.09 10.89 29.45
CA LYS A 388 -5.11 11.02 30.53
C LYS A 388 -4.08 9.90 30.54
N GLY A 389 -2.93 10.16 31.17
CA GLY A 389 -1.90 9.15 31.42
C GLY A 389 -1.26 8.62 30.13
N LYS A 390 -1.07 9.48 29.14
CA LYS A 390 -0.33 9.15 27.92
C LYS A 390 1.09 8.67 28.27
N ARG A 391 1.54 7.59 27.63
CA ARG A 391 2.88 6.99 27.79
C ARG A 391 3.44 6.61 26.44
N ARG A 392 4.71 6.97 26.17
CA ARG A 392 5.49 6.41 25.08
C ARG A 392 6.01 5.03 25.52
N LEU A 393 5.82 4.02 24.68
CA LEU A 393 6.25 2.63 24.93
C LEU A 393 7.49 2.26 24.12
N THR A 394 7.77 2.95 23.03
CA THR A 394 8.98 2.77 22.21
C THR A 394 10.18 3.38 22.91
N ALA A 395 11.24 2.61 23.12
CA ALA A 395 12.45 3.07 23.83
C ALA A 395 13.42 3.83 22.94
N SER A 396 13.52 3.47 21.66
CA SER A 396 14.51 4.00 20.71
C SER A 396 13.87 4.96 19.70
N GLU A 397 14.65 5.91 19.21
CA GLU A 397 14.27 6.74 18.08
C GLU A 397 14.30 5.91 16.77
N GLY A 398 13.32 6.11 15.90
CA GLY A 398 13.24 5.45 14.62
C GLY A 398 11.82 5.14 14.17
N PHE A 399 11.68 4.10 13.38
CA PHE A 399 10.40 3.68 12.82
C PHE A 399 9.96 2.35 13.43
N CYS A 400 8.79 2.38 14.07
CA CYS A 400 8.18 1.23 14.72
C CYS A 400 6.96 0.74 13.93
N THR A 401 6.79 -0.57 13.83
CA THR A 401 5.54 -1.24 13.47
C THR A 401 5.16 -2.23 14.55
N VAL A 402 3.84 -2.42 14.77
CA VAL A 402 3.33 -3.21 15.89
C VAL A 402 2.26 -4.17 15.40
N GLN A 403 2.33 -5.43 15.85
CA GLN A 403 1.29 -6.45 15.66
C GLN A 403 0.78 -6.85 17.05
N PRO A 404 -0.47 -6.47 17.41
CA PRO A 404 -1.01 -6.74 18.74
C PRO A 404 -1.48 -8.18 18.92
N SER A 405 -1.46 -8.69 20.14
CA SER A 405 -2.26 -9.84 20.53
C SER A 405 -3.74 -9.45 20.65
N LYS A 406 -4.64 -10.42 20.56
CA LYS A 406 -6.05 -10.21 20.85
C LYS A 406 -6.21 -9.71 22.29
N GLY A 407 -6.95 -8.60 22.45
CA GLY A 407 -7.07 -7.94 23.75
C GLY A 407 -5.83 -7.18 24.21
N MET A 408 -4.83 -6.99 23.36
CA MET A 408 -3.66 -6.16 23.58
C MET A 408 -2.86 -6.47 24.87
N ARG A 409 -2.84 -7.75 25.32
CA ARG A 409 -2.02 -8.19 26.46
C ARG A 409 -0.53 -8.17 26.10
N TYR A 410 -0.23 -8.55 24.86
CA TYR A 410 1.11 -8.57 24.25
C TYR A 410 1.10 -7.86 22.93
N TYR A 411 2.29 -7.55 22.44
CA TYR A 411 2.49 -7.13 21.05
C TYR A 411 3.88 -7.52 20.54
N VAL A 412 3.98 -7.76 19.24
CA VAL A 412 5.26 -7.90 18.54
C VAL A 412 5.59 -6.59 17.89
N GLN A 413 6.77 -6.06 18.22
CA GLN A 413 7.27 -4.80 17.71
C GLN A 413 8.45 -5.03 16.78
N THR A 414 8.45 -4.39 15.61
CA THR A 414 9.62 -4.29 14.74
C THR A 414 10.11 -2.85 14.76
N THR A 415 11.34 -2.62 15.17
CA THR A 415 11.97 -1.29 15.17
C THR A 415 13.18 -1.27 14.26
N SER A 416 13.40 -0.12 13.62
CA SER A 416 14.62 0.19 12.85
C SER A 416 14.82 1.70 12.77
N ASN A 417 16.03 2.12 12.39
CA ASN A 417 16.32 3.50 12.03
C ASN A 417 17.37 3.52 10.90
N ALA A 418 17.83 4.69 10.46
CA ALA A 418 18.76 4.79 9.33
C ALA A 418 20.07 3.99 9.50
N THR A 419 20.49 3.74 10.74
CA THR A 419 21.74 3.02 11.06
C THR A 419 21.50 1.59 11.56
N THR A 420 20.29 1.28 11.97
CA THR A 420 19.96 0.03 12.65
C THR A 420 18.93 -0.78 11.84
N PRO A 421 19.31 -1.95 11.29
CA PRO A 421 18.37 -2.89 10.69
C PRO A 421 17.33 -3.39 11.70
N ASN A 422 16.30 -4.08 11.20
CA ASN A 422 15.18 -4.54 12.01
C ASN A 422 15.62 -5.34 13.24
N VAL A 423 15.06 -4.95 14.36
CA VAL A 423 15.02 -5.73 15.60
C VAL A 423 13.56 -6.01 15.90
N VAL A 424 13.22 -7.30 16.04
CA VAL A 424 11.84 -7.77 16.31
C VAL A 424 11.79 -8.31 17.74
N THR A 425 10.93 -7.71 18.55
CA THR A 425 10.82 -8.00 19.98
C THR A 425 9.36 -8.24 20.37
N VAL A 426 9.16 -9.07 21.39
CA VAL A 426 7.86 -9.30 22.04
C VAL A 426 7.80 -8.47 23.31
N HIS A 427 6.67 -7.84 23.54
CA HIS A 427 6.44 -6.97 24.71
C HIS A 427 5.12 -7.28 25.41
N ARG A 428 5.05 -6.96 26.69
CA ARG A 428 3.78 -6.77 27.39
C ARG A 428 3.21 -5.38 27.05
N ASN A 429 1.92 -5.21 27.33
CA ASN A 429 1.21 -3.97 27.07
C ASN A 429 1.70 -2.75 27.90
N ASP A 430 2.51 -2.98 28.93
CA ASP A 430 3.18 -1.92 29.71
C ASP A 430 4.49 -1.42 29.06
N GLY A 431 4.93 -2.04 27.97
CA GLY A 431 6.16 -1.73 27.23
C GLY A 431 7.36 -2.60 27.64
N SER A 432 7.23 -3.47 28.67
CA SER A 432 8.33 -4.34 29.08
C SER A 432 8.62 -5.40 28.02
N THR A 433 9.90 -5.55 27.64
CA THR A 433 10.36 -6.54 26.67
C THR A 433 10.37 -7.93 27.30
N ILE A 434 9.82 -8.92 26.60
CA ILE A 434 9.82 -10.34 26.98
C ILE A 434 10.98 -11.04 26.29
N ASP A 435 11.05 -10.95 24.94
CA ASP A 435 12.01 -11.69 24.14
C ASP A 435 12.36 -10.98 22.82
N THR A 436 13.42 -11.41 22.18
CA THR A 436 13.85 -10.97 20.85
C THR A 436 13.65 -12.10 19.84
N LEU A 437 12.66 -11.93 18.95
CA LEU A 437 12.36 -12.92 17.90
C LEU A 437 13.37 -12.88 16.74
N ALA A 438 13.89 -11.69 16.44
CA ALA A 438 14.92 -11.51 15.41
C ALA A 438 15.75 -10.26 15.68
N ASP A 439 17.07 -10.38 15.54
CA ASP A 439 18.01 -9.26 15.52
C ASP A 439 18.82 -9.33 14.22
N SER A 440 18.57 -8.39 13.32
CA SER A 440 19.21 -8.36 12.00
C SER A 440 20.57 -7.67 11.98
N ARG A 441 20.99 -6.97 13.04
CA ARG A 441 22.19 -6.15 13.07
C ARG A 441 23.46 -6.92 12.65
N LYS A 442 23.74 -8.03 13.32
CA LYS A 442 24.92 -8.87 12.99
C LYS A 442 24.82 -9.52 11.62
N ARG A 443 23.60 -9.94 11.23
CA ARG A 443 23.36 -10.61 9.94
C ARG A 443 23.57 -9.67 8.75
N VAL A 444 23.10 -8.44 8.85
CA VAL A 444 23.27 -7.40 7.82
C VAL A 444 24.73 -6.95 7.78
N ALA A 445 25.37 -6.71 8.94
CA ALA A 445 26.77 -6.33 9.03
C ALA A 445 27.71 -7.38 8.43
N ALA A 446 27.36 -8.66 8.49
CA ALA A 446 28.14 -9.74 7.86
C ALA A 446 28.09 -9.72 6.33
N VAL A 447 27.11 -9.05 5.72
CA VAL A 447 27.01 -8.89 4.26
C VAL A 447 27.86 -7.69 3.78
N GLY A 448 27.90 -6.61 4.56
CA GLY A 448 28.63 -5.40 4.20
C GLY A 448 28.23 -4.19 5.04
N GLN A 449 28.95 -3.10 4.85
CA GLN A 449 28.62 -1.78 5.39
C GLN A 449 27.94 -0.96 4.30
N TRP A 450 26.96 -0.16 4.69
CA TRP A 450 26.12 0.60 3.77
C TRP A 450 26.19 2.09 4.09
N PRO A 451 26.18 2.96 3.07
CA PRO A 451 26.04 4.41 3.29
C PRO A 451 24.77 4.71 4.09
N VAL A 452 24.90 5.58 5.08
CA VAL A 452 23.81 5.91 6.01
C VAL A 452 23.04 7.12 5.51
N LYS A 453 21.72 7.07 5.60
CA LYS A 453 20.82 8.21 5.35
C LYS A 453 21.01 9.25 6.46
N LYS A 454 21.39 10.46 6.08
CA LYS A 454 21.48 11.63 6.97
C LYS A 454 20.29 12.53 6.67
N PHE A 455 19.47 12.79 7.69
CA PHE A 455 18.27 13.62 7.54
C PHE A 455 18.59 15.09 7.79
N SER A 456 17.94 15.96 7.03
CA SER A 456 18.04 17.39 7.17
C SER A 456 16.78 18.08 6.61
N GLN A 457 16.79 19.40 6.64
CA GLN A 457 15.75 20.24 6.07
C GLN A 457 16.40 21.30 5.18
N PHE A 458 15.69 21.75 4.15
CA PHE A 458 16.03 22.94 3.39
C PHE A 458 14.79 23.80 3.18
N VAL A 459 15.01 25.07 2.93
CA VAL A 459 13.93 26.03 2.65
C VAL A 459 13.89 26.28 1.14
N THR A 460 12.72 26.09 0.55
CA THR A 460 12.50 26.36 -0.87
C THR A 460 12.57 27.86 -1.16
N GLU A 461 12.68 28.25 -2.43
CA GLU A 461 12.65 29.64 -2.88
C GLU A 461 11.34 30.37 -2.48
N ARG A 462 10.27 29.63 -2.13
CA ARG A 462 8.99 30.17 -1.66
C ARG A 462 8.87 30.23 -0.14
N GLY A 463 9.88 29.77 0.59
CA GLY A 463 9.89 29.75 2.05
C GLY A 463 9.35 28.49 2.72
N ASP A 464 8.95 27.46 1.94
CA ASP A 464 8.51 26.19 2.49
C ASP A 464 9.71 25.37 2.99
N THR A 465 9.63 24.85 4.21
CA THR A 465 10.65 23.96 4.78
C THR A 465 10.32 22.53 4.42
N LEU A 466 11.22 21.81 3.74
CA LEU A 466 11.05 20.44 3.30
C LEU A 466 12.05 19.51 3.95
N ASN A 467 11.60 18.30 4.31
CA ASN A 467 12.45 17.24 4.85
C ASN A 467 13.13 16.49 3.70
N PHE A 468 14.42 16.19 3.87
CA PHE A 468 15.14 15.34 2.94
C PHE A 468 16.14 14.44 3.66
N TYR A 469 16.62 13.42 2.97
CA TYR A 469 17.83 12.70 3.34
C TYR A 469 18.86 12.77 2.24
N ILE A 470 20.14 12.64 2.65
CA ILE A 470 21.28 12.47 1.77
C ILE A 470 22.08 11.23 2.23
N GLN A 471 22.50 10.41 1.28
CA GLN A 471 23.48 9.35 1.46
C GLN A 471 24.75 9.73 0.72
N LEU A 472 25.85 9.82 1.43
CA LEU A 472 27.17 10.08 0.86
C LEU A 472 27.89 8.76 0.60
N PRO A 473 28.75 8.66 -0.43
CA PRO A 473 29.59 7.49 -0.64
C PRO A 473 30.40 7.11 0.60
N ALA A 474 30.76 5.83 0.74
CA ALA A 474 31.51 5.36 1.91
C ALA A 474 32.90 6.02 2.04
N ASP A 475 33.54 6.33 0.91
CA ASP A 475 34.81 7.01 0.79
C ASP A 475 34.70 8.52 0.49
N PHE A 476 33.61 9.14 0.97
CA PHE A 476 33.28 10.54 0.71
C PHE A 476 34.44 11.48 1.13
N ASP A 477 34.84 12.30 0.17
CA ASP A 477 35.88 13.36 0.33
C ASP A 477 35.26 14.70 -0.11
N ALA A 478 35.13 15.63 0.81
CA ALA A 478 34.52 16.94 0.57
C ALA A 478 35.29 17.81 -0.46
N ALA A 479 36.52 17.45 -0.81
CA ALA A 479 37.30 18.12 -1.86
C ALA A 479 36.98 17.63 -3.28
N LYS A 480 36.26 16.51 -3.39
CA LYS A 480 35.79 15.93 -4.68
C LYS A 480 34.40 16.37 -5.02
N ARG A 481 34.02 16.22 -6.29
CA ARG A 481 32.67 16.43 -6.77
C ARG A 481 32.06 15.10 -7.21
N TYR A 482 30.80 14.88 -6.80
CA TYR A 482 30.09 13.62 -6.99
C TYR A 482 28.83 13.82 -7.83
N PRO A 483 28.48 12.84 -8.70
CA PRO A 483 27.15 12.82 -9.33
C PRO A 483 26.07 12.58 -8.29
N VAL A 484 24.86 13.07 -8.55
CA VAL A 484 23.72 12.95 -7.64
C VAL A 484 22.58 12.20 -8.33
N LEU A 485 22.09 11.16 -7.68
CA LEU A 485 20.83 10.50 -8.03
C LEU A 485 19.75 10.96 -7.05
N LEU A 486 18.78 11.74 -7.54
CA LEU A 486 17.57 12.07 -6.78
C LEU A 486 16.54 10.95 -6.94
N THR A 487 16.00 10.47 -5.83
CA THR A 487 14.89 9.53 -5.79
C THR A 487 13.68 10.19 -5.12
N GLN A 488 12.48 9.91 -5.57
CA GLN A 488 11.26 10.50 -5.04
C GLN A 488 10.02 9.71 -5.46
N TYR A 489 8.91 9.94 -4.75
CA TYR A 489 7.57 9.50 -5.14
C TYR A 489 6.63 10.70 -5.25
N SER A 490 6.56 11.55 -4.23
CA SER A 490 5.84 12.84 -4.14
C SER A 490 4.31 12.75 -4.18
N GLY A 491 3.71 11.57 -4.31
CA GLY A 491 2.25 11.43 -4.37
C GLY A 491 1.56 11.89 -3.08
N PRO A 492 0.29 12.34 -3.14
CA PRO A 492 -0.46 12.84 -1.99
C PRO A 492 -0.46 11.86 -0.82
N GLY A 493 -0.18 12.37 0.39
CA GLY A 493 -0.11 11.58 1.62
C GLY A 493 1.05 10.61 1.73
N SER A 494 1.87 10.43 0.68
CA SER A 494 3.05 9.56 0.71
C SER A 494 4.17 10.13 1.58
N GLN A 495 5.09 9.27 2.02
CA GLN A 495 6.28 9.69 2.76
C GLN A 495 7.45 8.78 2.44
N GLN A 496 8.52 9.32 1.87
CA GLN A 496 9.77 8.61 1.56
C GLN A 496 10.87 8.91 2.57
N VAL A 497 10.91 10.14 3.07
CA VAL A 497 11.90 10.59 4.06
C VAL A 497 11.48 10.11 5.46
N ARG A 498 11.99 8.93 5.84
CA ARG A 498 11.64 8.26 7.09
C ARG A 498 12.90 7.73 7.78
N ASN A 499 12.99 7.89 9.08
CA ASN A 499 14.07 7.32 9.89
C ASN A 499 13.86 5.80 10.07
N ARG A 500 14.03 5.08 8.96
CA ARG A 500 13.84 3.64 8.84
C ARG A 500 14.99 3.02 8.05
N TRP A 501 15.43 1.84 8.46
CA TRP A 501 16.37 1.07 7.67
C TRP A 501 15.69 0.51 6.41
N SER A 502 16.25 0.83 5.27
CA SER A 502 15.80 0.30 3.98
C SER A 502 16.97 0.37 3.00
N LEU A 503 17.12 -0.65 2.17
CA LEU A 503 18.07 -0.71 1.06
C LEU A 503 17.33 -1.09 -0.22
N ASP A 504 17.70 -0.46 -1.34
CA ASP A 504 17.30 -0.89 -2.69
C ASP A 504 18.45 -0.57 -3.68
N TRP A 505 18.19 -0.56 -4.97
CA TRP A 505 19.18 -0.33 -6.02
C TRP A 505 19.91 1.02 -5.89
N GLU A 506 19.25 2.02 -5.35
CA GLU A 506 19.82 3.34 -5.08
C GLU A 506 21.00 3.25 -4.09
N ASP A 507 20.91 2.35 -3.12
CA ASP A 507 22.01 2.11 -2.16
C ASP A 507 23.22 1.47 -2.83
N ALA A 508 23.03 0.68 -3.90
CA ALA A 508 24.13 0.22 -4.74
C ALA A 508 24.80 1.38 -5.48
N MET A 509 24.03 2.38 -5.93
CA MET A 509 24.59 3.59 -6.56
C MET A 509 25.41 4.40 -5.54
N ALA A 510 24.93 4.53 -4.29
CA ALA A 510 25.69 5.18 -3.23
C ALA A 510 27.02 4.47 -2.95
N ALA A 511 27.03 3.13 -2.97
CA ALA A 511 28.26 2.33 -2.83
C ALA A 511 29.22 2.50 -4.03
N LYS A 512 28.70 2.85 -5.22
CA LYS A 512 29.48 3.14 -6.44
C LYS A 512 30.05 4.56 -6.51
N GLY A 513 29.85 5.36 -5.48
CA GLY A 513 30.40 6.72 -5.46
C GLY A 513 29.42 7.82 -5.90
N TYR A 514 28.12 7.51 -5.94
CA TYR A 514 27.10 8.52 -6.18
C TYR A 514 26.57 9.07 -4.86
N ILE A 515 26.17 10.33 -4.85
CA ILE A 515 25.31 10.86 -3.80
C ILE A 515 23.87 10.44 -4.15
N VAL A 516 23.18 9.84 -3.19
CA VAL A 516 21.73 9.57 -3.31
C VAL A 516 20.97 10.47 -2.37
N ALA A 517 19.94 11.15 -2.86
CA ALA A 517 19.13 12.03 -2.03
C ALA A 517 17.64 11.92 -2.37
N CYS A 518 16.80 12.18 -1.37
CA CYS A 518 15.34 12.14 -1.51
C CYS A 518 14.73 13.27 -0.69
N CYS A 519 13.74 13.93 -1.27
CA CYS A 519 13.00 15.00 -0.62
C CYS A 519 11.49 14.71 -0.67
N ASP A 520 10.80 14.88 0.47
CA ASP A 520 9.35 14.91 0.55
C ASP A 520 8.84 16.35 0.41
N GLY A 521 8.28 16.67 -0.76
CA GLY A 521 7.70 17.97 -1.08
C GLY A 521 6.30 18.18 -0.49
N ARG A 522 5.71 19.35 -0.78
CA ARG A 522 4.31 19.66 -0.44
C ARG A 522 3.38 18.60 -1.02
N GLY A 523 2.30 18.30 -0.29
CA GLY A 523 1.37 17.20 -0.63
C GLY A 523 1.69 15.89 0.08
N THR A 524 2.91 15.68 0.57
CA THR A 524 3.29 14.46 1.31
C THR A 524 2.75 14.44 2.74
N GLY A 525 2.73 13.25 3.36
CA GLY A 525 2.12 13.00 4.67
C GLY A 525 3.04 13.25 5.88
N GLY A 526 2.47 13.08 7.07
CA GLY A 526 3.19 13.16 8.36
C GLY A 526 3.34 14.58 8.91
N ARG A 527 2.73 15.59 8.27
CA ARG A 527 2.88 17.02 8.62
C ARG A 527 1.56 17.77 8.72
N GLY A 528 0.47 17.03 8.90
CA GLY A 528 -0.88 17.58 9.03
C GLY A 528 -1.56 17.89 7.70
N GLU A 529 -2.86 18.15 7.79
CA GLU A 529 -3.75 18.36 6.66
C GLU A 529 -3.33 19.54 5.78
N SER A 530 -2.95 20.67 6.39
CA SER A 530 -2.58 21.89 5.69
C SER A 530 -1.39 21.71 4.75
N PHE A 531 -0.42 20.87 5.12
CA PHE A 531 0.72 20.54 4.27
C PHE A 531 0.35 19.48 3.21
N LYS A 532 -0.38 18.43 3.63
CA LYS A 532 -0.76 17.32 2.78
C LYS A 532 -1.71 17.72 1.64
N LYS A 533 -2.69 18.58 1.91
CA LYS A 533 -3.73 18.93 0.93
C LYS A 533 -3.42 20.17 0.09
N GLN A 534 -2.15 20.64 0.03
CA GLN A 534 -1.76 21.79 -0.80
C GLN A 534 -1.86 21.50 -2.29
N THR A 535 -1.65 20.24 -2.70
CA THR A 535 -1.66 19.81 -4.10
C THR A 535 -3.06 19.53 -4.63
N TYR A 536 -4.09 19.64 -3.78
CA TYR A 536 -5.48 19.38 -4.15
C TYR A 536 -5.91 20.19 -5.37
N ARG A 537 -6.49 19.53 -6.37
CA ARG A 537 -6.95 20.00 -7.68
C ARG A 537 -5.84 20.47 -8.63
N ASN A 538 -4.56 20.19 -8.30
CA ASN A 538 -3.45 20.62 -9.15
C ASN A 538 -2.22 19.71 -8.99
N LEU A 539 -2.44 18.41 -9.19
CA LEU A 539 -1.39 17.39 -9.06
C LEU A 539 -0.23 17.64 -10.03
N GLY A 540 0.99 17.51 -9.54
CA GLY A 540 2.22 17.66 -10.32
C GLY A 540 2.82 19.05 -10.34
N ARG A 541 2.09 20.12 -9.97
CA ARG A 541 2.59 21.49 -10.02
C ARG A 541 3.54 21.77 -8.84
N LEU A 542 3.03 21.74 -7.62
CA LEU A 542 3.82 22.10 -6.44
C LEU A 542 4.90 21.07 -6.20
N GLU A 543 4.61 19.82 -6.44
CA GLU A 543 5.57 18.72 -6.34
C GLU A 543 6.76 18.91 -7.29
N THR A 544 6.49 19.34 -8.55
CA THR A 544 7.57 19.63 -9.51
C THR A 544 8.38 20.86 -9.08
N GLU A 545 7.74 21.94 -8.64
CA GLU A 545 8.42 23.12 -8.09
C GLU A 545 9.37 22.74 -6.95
N ASP A 546 8.90 21.89 -6.02
CA ASP A 546 9.68 21.46 -4.85
C ASP A 546 10.86 20.56 -5.23
N GLN A 547 10.67 19.61 -6.14
CA GLN A 547 11.76 18.74 -6.61
C GLN A 547 12.80 19.52 -7.42
N LEU A 548 12.39 20.50 -8.24
CA LEU A 548 13.31 21.39 -8.93
C LEU A 548 14.08 22.29 -7.97
N SER A 549 13.42 22.81 -6.92
CA SER A 549 14.07 23.60 -5.86
C SER A 549 15.09 22.74 -5.11
N PHE A 550 14.74 21.50 -4.79
CA PHE A 550 15.68 20.55 -4.16
C PHE A 550 16.88 20.22 -5.06
N ALA A 551 16.66 19.99 -6.35
CA ALA A 551 17.73 19.73 -7.30
C ALA A 551 18.71 20.93 -7.40
N ARG A 552 18.19 22.16 -7.40
CA ARG A 552 19.03 23.39 -7.37
C ARG A 552 19.80 23.52 -6.05
N TYR A 553 19.14 23.23 -4.93
CA TYR A 553 19.81 23.18 -3.62
C TYR A 553 20.97 22.18 -3.62
N MET A 554 20.75 20.97 -4.15
CA MET A 554 21.82 19.96 -4.26
C MET A 554 22.94 20.42 -5.19
N ALA A 555 22.62 21.02 -6.34
CA ALA A 555 23.60 21.56 -7.29
C ALA A 555 24.52 22.65 -6.68
N ALA A 556 24.05 23.38 -5.67
CA ALA A 556 24.81 24.43 -4.99
C ALA A 556 25.79 23.90 -3.93
N LEU A 557 25.71 22.61 -3.58
CA LEU A 557 26.63 22.03 -2.60
C LEU A 557 28.05 21.88 -3.20
N PRO A 558 29.11 22.25 -2.47
CA PRO A 558 30.48 22.34 -3.02
C PRO A 558 31.03 21.00 -3.52
N TYR A 559 30.54 19.89 -2.97
CA TYR A 559 30.92 18.53 -3.31
C TYR A 559 30.00 17.86 -4.34
N VAL A 560 29.05 18.60 -4.91
CA VAL A 560 28.15 18.11 -5.98
C VAL A 560 28.66 18.54 -7.34
N ASP A 561 28.65 17.62 -8.29
CA ASP A 561 28.82 17.92 -9.70
C ASP A 561 27.47 18.33 -10.29
N ALA A 562 27.24 19.63 -10.42
CA ALA A 562 25.99 20.20 -10.91
C ALA A 562 25.64 19.78 -12.35
N GLU A 563 26.62 19.31 -13.14
CA GLU A 563 26.40 18.82 -14.50
C GLU A 563 25.95 17.35 -14.53
N ARG A 564 26.02 16.66 -13.39
CA ARG A 564 25.68 15.23 -13.25
C ARG A 564 24.64 15.00 -12.16
N ILE A 565 23.42 15.51 -12.38
CA ILE A 565 22.26 15.29 -11.52
C ILE A 565 21.24 14.46 -12.31
N GLY A 566 20.83 13.32 -11.76
CA GLY A 566 19.77 12.45 -12.29
C GLY A 566 18.57 12.40 -11.36
N ILE A 567 17.39 12.02 -11.92
CA ILE A 567 16.18 11.80 -11.15
C ILE A 567 15.53 10.47 -11.54
N TYR A 568 14.97 9.80 -10.54
CA TYR A 568 14.26 8.54 -10.71
C TYR A 568 12.93 8.56 -9.94
N GLY A 569 11.92 7.88 -10.52
CA GLY A 569 10.68 7.59 -9.82
C GLY A 569 9.85 6.51 -10.50
N TRP A 570 8.94 5.90 -9.73
CA TRP A 570 8.03 4.83 -10.15
C TRP A 570 6.59 5.27 -9.93
N SER A 571 5.65 4.94 -10.86
CA SER A 571 4.24 5.26 -10.76
C SER A 571 4.01 6.79 -10.69
N TYR A 572 3.43 7.33 -9.62
CA TYR A 572 3.41 8.77 -9.37
C TYR A 572 4.82 9.37 -9.42
N GLY A 573 5.82 8.68 -8.86
CA GLY A 573 7.21 9.08 -8.97
C GLY A 573 7.73 9.11 -10.41
N GLY A 574 7.24 8.22 -11.28
CA GLY A 574 7.50 8.24 -12.71
C GLY A 574 6.90 9.47 -13.41
N PHE A 575 5.67 9.84 -13.06
CA PHE A 575 5.05 11.10 -13.48
C PHE A 575 5.89 12.30 -13.05
N MET A 576 6.39 12.30 -11.84
CA MET A 576 7.24 13.35 -11.31
C MET A 576 8.62 13.39 -11.98
N ALA A 577 9.24 12.24 -12.25
CA ALA A 577 10.52 12.18 -12.96
C ALA A 577 10.39 12.77 -14.38
N LEU A 578 9.27 12.49 -15.08
CA LEU A 578 8.95 13.12 -16.37
C LEU A 578 8.77 14.63 -16.22
N ASN A 579 7.92 15.10 -15.31
CA ASN A 579 7.69 16.54 -15.12
C ASN A 579 8.98 17.29 -14.76
N CYS A 580 9.80 16.73 -13.89
CA CYS A 580 11.10 17.33 -13.55
C CYS A 580 12.06 17.38 -14.75
N ALA A 581 12.10 16.33 -15.57
CA ALA A 581 12.92 16.32 -16.79
C ALA A 581 12.44 17.38 -17.81
N LEU A 582 11.12 17.55 -17.96
CA LEU A 582 10.52 18.47 -18.92
C LEU A 582 10.58 19.93 -18.47
N HIS A 583 10.42 20.19 -17.16
CA HIS A 583 10.42 21.55 -16.62
C HIS A 583 11.77 22.02 -16.06
N GLY A 584 12.75 21.11 -15.95
CA GLY A 584 14.07 21.43 -15.38
C GLY A 584 15.02 22.21 -16.29
N GLY A 585 14.68 22.47 -17.55
CA GLY A 585 15.51 23.26 -18.47
C GLY A 585 16.93 22.70 -18.70
N GLY A 586 17.13 21.38 -18.53
CA GLY A 586 18.44 20.70 -18.62
C GLY A 586 19.21 20.60 -17.30
N LEU A 587 18.58 20.90 -16.16
CA LEU A 587 19.12 20.68 -14.82
C LEU A 587 19.43 19.19 -14.58
N PHE A 588 18.60 18.31 -15.12
CA PHE A 588 18.81 16.86 -15.03
C PHE A 588 19.57 16.34 -16.25
N ARG A 589 20.71 15.71 -16.01
CA ARG A 589 21.48 14.98 -17.03
C ARG A 589 20.76 13.70 -17.46
N MET A 590 20.06 13.07 -16.51
CA MET A 590 19.34 11.81 -16.72
C MET A 590 18.01 11.80 -15.97
N ALA A 591 16.99 11.16 -16.55
CA ALA A 591 15.73 10.85 -15.88
C ALA A 591 15.33 9.40 -16.16
N VAL A 592 14.88 8.69 -15.14
CA VAL A 592 14.30 7.34 -15.26
C VAL A 592 12.88 7.38 -14.74
N ALA A 593 11.91 7.12 -15.62
CA ALA A 593 10.48 7.07 -15.32
C ALA A 593 9.96 5.64 -15.46
N VAL A 594 9.59 5.00 -14.36
CA VAL A 594 9.09 3.63 -14.36
C VAL A 594 7.57 3.63 -14.18
N ALA A 595 6.85 2.96 -15.07
CA ALA A 595 5.39 2.85 -15.08
C ALA A 595 4.71 4.23 -14.81
N PRO A 596 5.09 5.30 -15.56
CA PRO A 596 4.67 6.65 -15.25
C PRO A 596 3.20 6.89 -15.58
N VAL A 597 2.48 7.60 -14.70
CA VAL A 597 1.29 8.33 -15.13
C VAL A 597 1.75 9.47 -16.05
N THR A 598 1.06 9.70 -17.15
CA THR A 598 1.36 10.79 -18.10
C THR A 598 0.19 11.71 -18.35
N SER A 599 -1.00 11.24 -18.00
CA SER A 599 -2.22 12.05 -17.91
C SER A 599 -3.13 11.45 -16.84
N TRP A 600 -3.61 12.27 -15.93
CA TRP A 600 -4.56 11.84 -14.90
C TRP A 600 -5.93 11.47 -15.50
N ARG A 601 -6.20 11.83 -16.74
CA ARG A 601 -7.39 11.36 -17.49
C ARG A 601 -7.34 9.86 -17.80
N TYR A 602 -6.17 9.21 -17.70
CA TYR A 602 -6.00 7.78 -17.96
C TYR A 602 -5.99 6.94 -16.69
N TYR A 603 -6.03 7.58 -15.54
CA TYR A 603 -6.02 6.89 -14.25
C TYR A 603 -7.43 6.77 -13.67
N ASP A 604 -7.60 5.92 -12.64
CA ASP A 604 -8.92 5.57 -12.10
C ASP A 604 -9.66 6.72 -11.40
N THR A 605 -10.95 6.49 -11.19
CA THR A 605 -11.87 7.47 -10.59
C THR A 605 -11.54 7.75 -9.13
N ILE A 606 -11.41 6.71 -8.28
CA ILE A 606 -11.32 6.87 -6.82
C ILE A 606 -10.07 7.65 -6.44
N TYR A 607 -8.89 7.24 -6.99
CA TYR A 607 -7.64 7.93 -6.70
C TYR A 607 -7.59 9.32 -7.32
N THR A 608 -7.92 9.43 -8.59
CA THR A 608 -7.72 10.70 -9.30
C THR A 608 -8.68 11.76 -8.80
N GLU A 609 -9.95 11.40 -8.61
CA GLU A 609 -10.99 12.37 -8.27
C GLU A 609 -10.91 12.87 -6.83
N ILE A 610 -10.43 12.05 -5.88
CA ILE A 610 -10.20 12.54 -4.50
C ILE A 610 -9.20 13.69 -4.48
N TYR A 611 -8.17 13.65 -5.35
CA TYR A 611 -7.11 14.67 -5.35
C TYR A 611 -7.31 15.77 -6.39
N ASN A 612 -7.99 15.49 -7.51
CA ASN A 612 -8.16 16.44 -8.62
C ASN A 612 -9.61 16.89 -8.84
N GLY A 613 -10.61 16.25 -8.20
CA GLY A 613 -12.01 16.43 -8.54
C GLY A 613 -12.35 15.84 -9.90
N LEU A 614 -13.55 16.12 -10.41
CA LEU A 614 -13.98 15.62 -11.71
C LEU A 614 -13.28 16.37 -12.86
N PRO A 615 -12.90 15.70 -13.96
CA PRO A 615 -12.21 16.34 -15.08
C PRO A 615 -13.05 17.41 -15.80
N GLN A 616 -14.37 17.30 -15.79
CA GLN A 616 -15.27 18.33 -16.32
C GLN A 616 -15.29 19.61 -15.49
N ASP A 617 -15.00 19.52 -14.18
CA ASP A 617 -15.01 20.65 -13.24
C ASP A 617 -13.60 21.23 -13.01
N ASN A 618 -12.55 20.55 -13.51
CA ASN A 618 -11.15 20.93 -13.28
C ASN A 618 -10.23 20.52 -14.44
N ALA A 619 -10.61 20.85 -15.68
CA ALA A 619 -9.82 20.50 -16.86
C ALA A 619 -8.34 20.93 -16.76
N ALA A 620 -8.09 22.14 -16.25
CA ALA A 620 -6.73 22.67 -16.06
C ALA A 620 -5.88 21.80 -15.11
N GLY A 621 -6.44 21.33 -13.99
CA GLY A 621 -5.73 20.45 -13.04
C GLY A 621 -5.37 19.09 -13.64
N TYR A 622 -6.06 18.65 -14.69
CA TYR A 622 -5.76 17.42 -15.41
C TYR A 622 -4.74 17.62 -16.53
N ASP A 623 -4.80 18.75 -17.24
CA ASP A 623 -4.11 18.94 -18.50
C ASP A 623 -2.82 19.77 -18.38
N ASP A 624 -2.81 20.84 -17.54
CA ASP A 624 -1.70 21.79 -17.47
C ASP A 624 -0.39 21.20 -16.92
N ASN A 625 -0.47 20.13 -16.11
CA ASN A 625 0.71 19.44 -15.56
C ASN A 625 0.93 18.05 -16.17
N SER A 626 0.22 17.73 -17.25
CA SER A 626 0.42 16.48 -17.97
C SER A 626 1.76 16.49 -18.71
N PRO A 627 2.67 15.51 -18.48
CA PRO A 627 3.90 15.40 -19.25
C PRO A 627 3.69 15.38 -20.77
N ILE A 628 2.54 14.85 -21.23
CA ILE A 628 2.18 14.82 -22.67
C ILE A 628 2.09 16.24 -23.24
N ALA A 629 1.53 17.20 -22.49
CA ALA A 629 1.39 18.57 -22.93
C ALA A 629 2.72 19.34 -23.03
N HIS A 630 3.77 18.83 -22.40
CA HIS A 630 5.07 19.49 -22.26
C HIS A 630 6.23 18.69 -22.89
N ALA A 631 5.96 17.68 -23.68
CA ALA A 631 6.96 16.81 -24.30
C ALA A 631 8.02 17.60 -25.12
N ASP A 632 7.64 18.74 -25.72
CA ASP A 632 8.51 19.63 -26.46
C ASP A 632 9.61 20.29 -25.59
N LYS A 633 9.39 20.38 -24.28
CA LYS A 633 10.35 20.99 -23.33
C LYS A 633 11.52 20.07 -22.95
N LEU A 634 11.51 18.78 -23.36
CA LEU A 634 12.62 17.90 -23.05
C LEU A 634 13.94 18.46 -23.58
N SER A 635 14.88 18.74 -22.67
CA SER A 635 16.18 19.25 -23.02
C SER A 635 17.01 18.21 -23.81
N PRO A 636 17.74 18.59 -24.87
CA PRO A 636 18.64 17.69 -25.56
C PRO A 636 19.80 17.16 -24.68
N ARG A 637 20.05 17.81 -23.55
CA ARG A 637 21.03 17.35 -22.55
C ARG A 637 20.53 16.22 -21.67
N THR A 638 19.21 16.07 -21.53
CA THR A 638 18.60 15.08 -20.64
C THR A 638 18.43 13.74 -21.36
N ARG A 639 19.05 12.70 -20.81
CA ARG A 639 18.82 11.32 -21.22
C ARG A 639 17.61 10.78 -20.50
N LEU A 640 16.56 10.39 -21.23
CA LEU A 640 15.29 9.91 -20.67
C LEU A 640 15.15 8.41 -20.94
N LEU A 641 14.98 7.63 -19.87
CA LEU A 641 14.58 6.21 -19.95
C LEU A 641 13.17 6.05 -19.39
N ILE A 642 12.29 5.43 -20.19
CA ILE A 642 10.94 5.04 -19.78
C ILE A 642 10.89 3.51 -19.68
N ILE A 643 10.42 2.98 -18.54
CA ILE A 643 10.28 1.54 -18.30
C ILE A 643 8.80 1.24 -18.02
N HIS A 644 8.21 0.19 -18.67
CA HIS A 644 6.83 -0.17 -18.41
C HIS A 644 6.55 -1.65 -18.69
N GLY A 645 5.61 -2.25 -17.92
CA GLY A 645 5.04 -3.56 -18.17
C GLY A 645 3.82 -3.48 -19.11
N THR A 646 3.69 -4.39 -20.06
CA THR A 646 2.57 -4.32 -21.03
C THR A 646 1.24 -4.77 -20.46
N ALA A 647 1.24 -5.49 -19.34
CA ALA A 647 0.05 -5.95 -18.63
C ALA A 647 -0.16 -5.22 -17.29
N ASP A 648 0.29 -3.96 -17.24
CA ASP A 648 0.03 -3.07 -16.12
C ASP A 648 -1.46 -2.68 -16.12
N ASP A 649 -2.21 -3.27 -15.19
CA ASP A 649 -3.64 -3.08 -15.00
C ASP A 649 -3.97 -1.88 -14.10
N ASN A 650 -2.95 -1.24 -13.52
CA ASN A 650 -3.06 -0.06 -12.66
C ASN A 650 -2.75 1.22 -13.46
N VAL A 651 -1.48 1.46 -13.78
CA VAL A 651 -1.08 2.52 -14.71
C VAL A 651 -0.94 1.91 -16.09
N HIS A 652 -1.99 1.97 -16.88
CA HIS A 652 -2.01 1.33 -18.20
C HIS A 652 -0.84 1.72 -19.07
N PHE A 653 -0.27 0.77 -19.81
CA PHE A 653 0.81 0.98 -20.80
C PHE A 653 0.49 2.08 -21.81
N GLN A 654 -0.80 2.41 -22.00
CA GLN A 654 -1.29 3.56 -22.75
C GLN A 654 -0.58 4.86 -22.33
N ASN A 655 -0.34 5.08 -21.02
CA ASN A 655 0.36 6.27 -20.53
C ASN A 655 1.74 6.42 -21.19
N THR A 656 2.52 5.34 -21.27
CA THR A 656 3.83 5.35 -21.94
C THR A 656 3.71 5.57 -23.43
N ILE A 657 2.75 4.94 -24.11
CA ILE A 657 2.57 5.11 -25.55
C ILE A 657 2.21 6.55 -25.92
N GLU A 658 1.37 7.21 -25.11
CA GLU A 658 0.95 8.59 -25.41
C GLU A 658 2.08 9.61 -25.16
N ILE A 659 2.90 9.46 -24.11
CA ILE A 659 4.08 10.33 -23.95
C ILE A 659 5.13 10.07 -25.05
N CYS A 660 5.35 8.82 -25.45
CA CYS A 660 6.22 8.50 -26.59
C CYS A 660 5.73 9.14 -27.88
N ARG A 661 4.42 9.09 -28.15
CA ARG A 661 3.81 9.78 -29.30
C ARG A 661 4.07 11.29 -29.27
N ALA A 662 3.92 11.92 -28.11
CA ALA A 662 4.16 13.35 -27.95
C ALA A 662 5.64 13.72 -28.12
N LEU A 663 6.56 12.94 -27.56
CA LEU A 663 8.01 13.11 -27.74
C LEU A 663 8.42 12.95 -29.20
N ASN A 664 7.91 11.94 -29.91
CA ASN A 664 8.16 11.72 -31.33
C ASN A 664 7.68 12.90 -32.17
N LYS A 665 6.47 13.41 -31.89
CA LYS A 665 5.92 14.60 -32.58
C LYS A 665 6.79 15.84 -32.33
N ALA A 666 7.38 15.96 -31.15
CA ALA A 666 8.29 17.04 -30.79
C ALA A 666 9.75 16.85 -31.25
N GLY A 667 10.05 15.72 -31.94
CA GLY A 667 11.40 15.39 -32.41
C GLY A 667 12.40 15.09 -31.28
N LYS A 668 11.91 14.66 -30.11
CA LYS A 668 12.74 14.38 -28.93
C LYS A 668 13.19 12.91 -28.92
N GLN A 669 14.41 12.68 -28.44
CA GLN A 669 14.97 11.34 -28.32
C GLN A 669 14.81 10.83 -26.87
N TYR A 670 14.50 9.54 -26.73
CA TYR A 670 14.34 8.85 -25.45
C TYR A 670 14.66 7.36 -25.64
N ASP A 671 14.97 6.70 -24.54
CA ASP A 671 15.13 5.24 -24.47
C ASP A 671 13.89 4.64 -23.82
N MET A 672 13.51 3.42 -24.24
CA MET A 672 12.39 2.71 -23.68
C MET A 672 12.75 1.24 -23.43
N MET A 673 12.36 0.72 -22.27
CA MET A 673 12.44 -0.70 -21.93
C MET A 673 11.06 -1.23 -21.57
N VAL A 674 10.61 -2.22 -22.34
CA VAL A 674 9.29 -2.86 -22.16
C VAL A 674 9.46 -4.23 -21.55
N TYR A 675 8.63 -4.55 -20.56
CA TYR A 675 8.56 -5.86 -19.94
C TYR A 675 7.21 -6.52 -20.31
N PRO A 676 7.22 -7.48 -21.27
CA PRO A 676 6.00 -8.14 -21.72
C PRO A 676 5.27 -8.85 -20.59
N ASP A 677 3.95 -8.71 -20.54
CA ASP A 677 3.02 -9.32 -19.60
C ASP A 677 3.29 -9.04 -18.10
N GLN A 678 4.17 -8.09 -17.80
CA GLN A 678 4.40 -7.66 -16.44
C GLN A 678 3.37 -6.62 -16.01
N ASN A 679 2.91 -6.76 -14.75
CA ASN A 679 1.97 -5.83 -14.10
C ASN A 679 2.70 -4.60 -13.52
N HIS A 680 1.98 -3.75 -12.78
CA HIS A 680 2.51 -2.51 -12.19
C HIS A 680 3.73 -2.71 -11.28
N SER A 681 3.79 -3.80 -10.54
CA SER A 681 4.90 -4.14 -9.63
C SER A 681 6.07 -4.82 -10.34
N MET A 682 5.87 -5.31 -11.57
CA MET A 682 6.84 -6.06 -12.37
C MET A 682 7.53 -7.19 -11.56
N LEU A 683 6.72 -7.91 -10.76
CA LEU A 683 7.14 -8.97 -9.85
C LEU A 683 6.56 -10.32 -10.31
N PRO A 684 7.19 -11.42 -9.93
CA PRO A 684 8.51 -11.58 -9.28
C PRO A 684 9.67 -11.65 -10.27
N ASP A 685 9.40 -11.97 -11.56
CA ASP A 685 10.41 -12.49 -12.50
C ASP A 685 11.36 -11.42 -13.03
N CYS A 686 10.93 -10.16 -13.11
CA CYS A 686 11.68 -9.08 -13.74
C CYS A 686 12.38 -8.12 -12.76
N THR A 687 12.16 -8.25 -11.43
CA THR A 687 12.67 -7.28 -10.44
C THR A 687 14.18 -7.06 -10.54
N SER A 688 14.96 -8.12 -10.64
CA SER A 688 16.43 -8.01 -10.74
C SER A 688 16.85 -7.39 -12.07
N ALA A 689 16.20 -7.77 -13.18
CA ALA A 689 16.50 -7.23 -14.51
C ALA A 689 16.20 -5.73 -14.61
N ILE A 690 15.09 -5.28 -14.03
CA ILE A 690 14.72 -3.86 -13.98
C ILE A 690 15.74 -3.06 -13.17
N ARG A 691 16.10 -3.54 -11.96
CA ARG A 691 17.10 -2.89 -11.11
C ARG A 691 18.45 -2.80 -11.82
N GLN A 692 18.87 -3.87 -12.48
CA GLN A 692 20.11 -3.87 -13.25
C GLN A 692 20.05 -2.86 -14.41
N LYS A 693 18.94 -2.81 -15.17
CA LYS A 693 18.77 -1.81 -16.23
C LYS A 693 18.88 -0.39 -15.72
N MET A 694 18.30 -0.08 -14.55
CA MET A 694 18.40 1.24 -13.95
C MET A 694 19.83 1.57 -13.48
N ILE A 695 20.53 0.61 -12.89
CA ILE A 695 21.94 0.76 -12.49
C ILE A 695 22.84 1.03 -13.70
N ASP A 696 22.70 0.22 -14.76
CA ASP A 696 23.51 0.35 -15.96
C ASP A 696 23.26 1.69 -16.64
N TYR A 697 22.00 2.07 -16.81
CA TYR A 697 21.63 3.34 -17.44
C TYR A 697 22.13 4.54 -16.63
N THR A 698 22.02 4.49 -15.29
CA THR A 698 22.54 5.53 -14.42
C THR A 698 24.06 5.62 -14.52
N SER A 699 24.75 4.50 -14.53
CA SER A 699 26.22 4.45 -14.64
C SER A 699 26.75 4.92 -15.99
N GLU A 700 25.97 4.77 -17.06
CA GLU A 700 26.34 5.21 -18.40
C GLU A 700 26.12 6.72 -18.62
N HIS A 701 25.08 7.29 -18.01
CA HIS A 701 24.61 8.63 -18.34
C HIS A 701 24.78 9.67 -17.23
N LEU A 702 25.10 9.24 -16.02
CA LEU A 702 25.30 10.09 -14.86
C LEU A 702 26.70 9.91 -14.25
#